data_27e203df0ebcabab53f63017f2a39735
#
_entry.id   27e203df0ebcabab53f63017f2a39735
#
_cell.length_a   1.000
_cell.length_b   1.000
_cell.length_c   1.000
_cell.angle_alpha   90.00
_cell.angle_beta   90.00
_cell.angle_gamma   90.00
#
_symmetry.space_group_name_H-M   'P 1'
#
loop_
_entity.id
_entity.type
_entity.pdbx_description
1 polymer ?
#
loop_
_entity_poly.entity_id
_entity_poly.type
_entity_poly.pdbx_seq_one_letter_code
_entity_poly.pdbx_strand_id
1 'polypeptide(L)'
;MVLWIGLFFYSTLSFLRAESFQVQIGRLFDQGKISEVNQLILVQIQQNPDDLTLWQELAALRKSQGDYVGTVSAYQKYLARKEDWQIRRDMALMLEQMGQFANAAADIRGLYARHPEDEEVLWGMTLLSQFQAKSKSIRTQPTAWEALQAAQKYLLTLTSLKPDSALYQWQLAEVSRKLGDQNRALQAYETVLRLDPSFKRAHRYMARLLARMKNYEESLDQYEKAVAIEPEDQELKREAEQVGLKAPQAAERREIQKMKDWKNWTLPEEIPIASSPVTIRVGLAVHVTRLLMRSPSEIQIFEPVTPPSPLSTPLAVLPPGGDYRFAYLSAKRSATHQEVWLIKNSRGQTVFRFTRPVWLISKYSLQPLVFHDMPTNKGYFFGRDQDRAYRETIEILPKPNIGFNVINRVSLEAYTAGVLPSEMISSWPLEALKAQAIAARSYVLTKLNGYNGEGFDVYDGVQSQVYGGLGAETKRTDSAVNQTAGLVLKHGDKVIPAVFSAQCGGHTQDYEEAWGIEEPIVGVADYDPQYNQDMEFPLSPYRLERWIKEDPVSYCRAYGMKGYRNFRWVTEVPVETIQEKAPGVGRIRRLAVIHRSSAGWADRLVVEGDGGRREFKGDSIRSFFGGIRSNLIWIEPQFNLKGWPEEFIIYGGGWGHGVGMCQVGAYGLAIAGKSSEEILKHYFPEAAVEKL
;
A
#
# COMPACT_ATOMS: atom_id res chain seq x y z
N MET A 1 56.18 29.68 -34.41
CA MET A 1 55.75 28.48 -33.67
C MET A 1 55.03 28.92 -32.40
N VAL A 2 54.02 29.78 -32.55
CA VAL A 2 53.14 30.25 -31.47
C VAL A 2 51.78 30.56 -32.15
N LEU A 3 51.00 29.57 -32.52
CA LEU A 3 49.66 29.81 -33.11
C LEU A 3 48.85 28.48 -33.25
N TRP A 4 49.06 27.49 -32.33
CA TRP A 4 48.30 26.20 -32.38
C TRP A 4 47.94 25.63 -30.99
N ILE A 5 47.81 26.42 -29.95
CA ILE A 5 47.37 25.98 -28.61
C ILE A 5 46.01 26.60 -28.21
N GLY A 6 45.39 27.44 -29.08
CA GLY A 6 44.15 28.15 -28.78
C GLY A 6 42.85 27.44 -29.19
N LEU A 7 42.88 26.25 -29.84
CA LEU A 7 41.70 25.62 -30.44
C LEU A 7 41.28 24.27 -29.84
N PHE A 8 41.94 23.79 -28.77
CA PHE A 8 41.59 22.56 -28.09
C PHE A 8 40.90 22.71 -26.72
N PHE A 9 40.67 23.97 -26.28
CA PHE A 9 39.96 24.29 -25.03
C PHE A 9 38.50 24.71 -25.22
N TYR A 10 37.96 24.69 -26.46
CA TYR A 10 36.59 25.14 -26.75
C TYR A 10 35.63 24.01 -27.11
N SER A 11 36.02 22.73 -26.99
CA SER A 11 35.16 21.61 -27.38
C SER A 11 34.68 20.69 -26.23
N THR A 12 34.87 21.08 -24.95
CA THR A 12 34.35 20.36 -23.80
C THR A 12 33.49 21.22 -22.85
N LEU A 13 33.01 22.35 -23.31
CA LEU A 13 31.83 22.98 -22.74
C LEU A 13 30.61 22.18 -23.29
N SER A 14 30.42 20.97 -22.78
CA SER A 14 29.11 20.30 -22.78
C SER A 14 28.10 21.37 -22.36
N PHE A 15 27.09 21.57 -23.17
CA PHE A 15 25.89 22.33 -22.86
C PHE A 15 25.28 21.74 -21.59
N LEU A 16 25.72 22.19 -20.42
CA LEU A 16 24.91 22.22 -19.21
C LEU A 16 23.74 23.14 -19.58
N ARG A 17 22.61 22.55 -20.03
CA ARG A 17 21.35 23.29 -20.08
C ARG A 17 21.22 23.96 -18.71
N ALA A 18 21.12 25.26 -18.68
CA ALA A 18 20.85 25.99 -17.45
C ALA A 18 19.56 25.39 -16.88
N GLU A 19 19.63 24.90 -15.66
CA GLU A 19 18.48 24.29 -14.95
C GLU A 19 17.31 25.26 -15.00
N SER A 20 16.14 24.80 -15.40
CA SER A 20 14.96 25.66 -15.45
C SER A 20 14.60 26.18 -14.06
N PHE A 21 14.04 27.38 -13.96
CA PHE A 21 13.58 27.95 -12.68
C PHE A 21 12.64 26.96 -11.94
N GLN A 22 11.78 26.25 -12.67
CA GLN A 22 10.83 25.29 -12.13
C GLN A 22 11.53 24.09 -11.47
N VAL A 23 12.56 23.54 -12.12
CA VAL A 23 13.36 22.43 -11.58
C VAL A 23 14.19 22.90 -10.38
N GLN A 24 14.74 24.12 -10.43
CA GLN A 24 15.50 24.70 -9.31
C GLN A 24 14.63 24.81 -8.04
N ILE A 25 13.43 25.39 -8.14
CA ILE A 25 12.53 25.49 -6.99
C ILE A 25 12.00 24.13 -6.55
N GLY A 26 11.77 23.20 -7.48
CA GLY A 26 11.39 21.81 -7.18
C GLY A 26 12.46 21.12 -6.33
N ARG A 27 13.71 21.13 -6.75
CA ARG A 27 14.84 20.54 -6.02
C ARG A 27 15.00 21.12 -4.61
N LEU A 28 14.91 22.44 -4.45
CA LEU A 28 14.98 23.09 -3.13
C LEU A 28 13.78 22.73 -2.27
N PHE A 29 12.60 22.59 -2.88
CA PHE A 29 11.37 22.19 -2.20
C PHE A 29 11.48 20.76 -1.65
N ASP A 30 11.95 19.81 -2.45
CA ASP A 30 12.16 18.42 -2.05
C ASP A 30 13.19 18.31 -0.92
N GLN A 31 14.25 19.11 -0.97
CA GLN A 31 15.24 19.20 0.10
C GLN A 31 14.74 19.89 1.39
N GLY A 32 13.49 20.36 1.41
CA GLY A 32 12.91 21.08 2.55
C GLY A 32 13.46 22.49 2.76
N LYS A 33 14.16 23.05 1.78
CA LYS A 33 14.71 24.44 1.83
C LYS A 33 13.63 25.48 1.54
N ILE A 34 12.53 25.41 2.26
CA ILE A 34 11.31 26.19 2.05
C ILE A 34 11.56 27.70 2.02
N SER A 35 12.42 28.19 2.91
CA SER A 35 12.77 29.62 2.97
C SER A 35 13.46 30.10 1.68
N GLU A 36 14.36 29.26 1.12
CA GLU A 36 15.06 29.55 -0.13
C GLU A 36 14.07 29.55 -1.31
N VAL A 37 13.19 28.56 -1.39
CA VAL A 37 12.13 28.51 -2.40
C VAL A 37 11.26 29.75 -2.35
N ASN A 38 10.77 30.13 -1.16
CA ASN A 38 9.94 31.32 -0.97
C ASN A 38 10.69 32.61 -1.41
N GLN A 39 11.94 32.74 -1.03
CA GLN A 39 12.74 33.89 -1.41
C GLN A 39 12.95 33.97 -2.93
N LEU A 40 13.27 32.86 -3.58
CA LEU A 40 13.44 32.80 -5.04
C LEU A 40 12.17 33.20 -5.78
N ILE A 41 11.01 32.65 -5.37
CA ILE A 41 9.71 33.00 -5.97
C ILE A 41 9.44 34.50 -5.78
N LEU A 42 9.64 35.06 -4.57
CA LEU A 42 9.40 36.47 -4.29
C LEU A 42 10.32 37.41 -5.09
N VAL A 43 11.59 37.05 -5.27
CA VAL A 43 12.52 37.80 -6.12
C VAL A 43 12.06 37.81 -7.57
N GLN A 44 11.62 36.66 -8.10
CA GLN A 44 11.08 36.57 -9.45
C GLN A 44 9.79 37.38 -9.62
N ILE A 45 8.87 37.35 -8.61
CA ILE A 45 7.67 38.19 -8.60
C ILE A 45 8.03 39.70 -8.63
N GLN A 46 9.08 40.12 -7.94
CA GLN A 46 9.52 41.53 -7.98
C GLN A 46 10.04 41.93 -9.37
N GLN A 47 10.72 41.00 -10.07
CA GLN A 47 11.24 41.25 -11.41
C GLN A 47 10.16 41.16 -12.48
N ASN A 48 9.23 40.23 -12.33
CA ASN A 48 8.18 39.93 -13.29
C ASN A 48 6.79 39.82 -12.58
N PRO A 49 6.24 40.94 -12.08
CA PRO A 49 5.01 40.91 -11.25
C PRO A 49 3.78 40.42 -12.00
N ASP A 50 3.80 40.47 -13.33
CA ASP A 50 2.67 40.03 -14.20
C ASP A 50 2.80 38.60 -14.66
N ASP A 51 3.87 37.87 -14.28
CA ASP A 51 3.93 36.42 -14.45
C ASP A 51 3.02 35.71 -13.45
N LEU A 52 1.89 35.28 -13.95
CA LEU A 52 0.83 34.67 -13.15
C LEU A 52 1.24 33.32 -12.58
N THR A 53 2.18 32.61 -13.24
CA THR A 53 2.65 31.29 -12.78
C THR A 53 3.38 31.39 -11.45
N LEU A 54 4.09 32.48 -11.20
CA LEU A 54 4.80 32.73 -9.93
C LEU A 54 3.85 32.89 -8.74
N TRP A 55 2.65 33.47 -8.96
CA TRP A 55 1.63 33.57 -7.92
C TRP A 55 0.99 32.22 -7.60
N GLN A 56 0.85 31.32 -8.60
CA GLN A 56 0.39 29.94 -8.39
C GLN A 56 1.43 29.15 -7.61
N GLU A 57 2.73 29.26 -7.95
CA GLU A 57 3.81 28.63 -7.20
C GLU A 57 3.85 29.11 -5.75
N LEU A 58 3.72 30.42 -5.53
CA LEU A 58 3.68 30.98 -4.18
C LEU A 58 2.47 30.47 -3.38
N ALA A 59 1.29 30.37 -4.02
CA ALA A 59 0.10 29.83 -3.38
C ALA A 59 0.29 28.35 -2.99
N ALA A 60 0.77 27.52 -3.91
CA ALA A 60 1.02 26.10 -3.65
C ALA A 60 2.11 25.88 -2.58
N LEU A 61 3.19 26.64 -2.62
CA LEU A 61 4.23 26.60 -1.58
C LEU A 61 3.64 26.89 -0.19
N ARG A 62 2.91 28.00 -0.05
CA ARG A 62 2.29 28.41 1.22
C ARG A 62 1.27 27.40 1.71
N LYS A 63 0.46 26.87 0.80
CA LYS A 63 -0.51 25.81 1.08
C LYS A 63 0.16 24.56 1.63
N SER A 64 1.25 24.12 1.00
CA SER A 64 2.04 22.95 1.46
C SER A 64 2.62 23.12 2.87
N GLN A 65 2.82 24.37 3.28
CA GLN A 65 3.35 24.73 4.60
C GLN A 65 2.27 25.06 5.61
N GLY A 66 0.98 24.96 5.24
CA GLY A 66 -0.15 25.31 6.11
C GLY A 66 -0.32 26.83 6.32
N ASP A 67 0.32 27.67 5.50
CA ASP A 67 0.07 29.10 5.46
C ASP A 67 -1.13 29.43 4.55
N TYR A 68 -2.32 29.08 5.01
CA TYR A 68 -3.56 29.22 4.22
C TYR A 68 -3.97 30.68 4.01
N VAL A 69 -3.66 31.57 4.97
CA VAL A 69 -3.87 33.01 4.83
C VAL A 69 -2.99 33.56 3.71
N GLY A 70 -1.74 33.19 3.73
CA GLY A 70 -0.82 33.53 2.66
C GLY A 70 -1.21 32.96 1.31
N THR A 71 -1.77 31.75 1.28
CA THR A 71 -2.31 31.13 0.06
C THR A 71 -3.42 31.97 -0.54
N VAL A 72 -4.44 32.33 0.25
CA VAL A 72 -5.54 33.22 -0.19
C VAL A 72 -5.01 34.57 -0.67
N SER A 73 -4.03 35.16 0.02
CA SER A 73 -3.39 36.40 -0.40
C SER A 73 -2.70 36.26 -1.77
N ALA A 74 -2.03 35.15 -2.06
CA ALA A 74 -1.42 34.91 -3.37
C ALA A 74 -2.48 34.81 -4.48
N TYR A 75 -3.58 34.08 -4.26
CA TYR A 75 -4.71 34.02 -5.20
C TYR A 75 -5.34 35.39 -5.44
N GLN A 76 -5.52 36.22 -4.40
CA GLN A 76 -6.02 37.59 -4.54
C GLN A 76 -5.09 38.46 -5.42
N LYS A 77 -3.77 38.31 -5.28
CA LYS A 77 -2.79 39.00 -6.12
C LYS A 77 -2.82 38.55 -7.58
N TYR A 78 -3.04 37.26 -7.81
CA TYR A 78 -3.28 36.72 -9.14
C TYR A 78 -4.55 37.33 -9.76
N LEU A 79 -5.70 37.23 -9.05
CA LEU A 79 -7.00 37.70 -9.53
C LEU A 79 -7.08 39.21 -9.74
N ALA A 80 -6.27 39.99 -9.02
CA ALA A 80 -6.15 41.44 -9.26
C ALA A 80 -5.49 41.79 -10.60
N ARG A 81 -4.81 40.83 -11.26
CA ARG A 81 -4.16 40.98 -12.57
C ARG A 81 -4.98 40.37 -13.69
N LYS A 82 -5.57 39.22 -13.42
CA LYS A 82 -6.36 38.48 -14.40
C LYS A 82 -7.51 37.79 -13.71
N GLU A 83 -8.74 38.07 -14.16
CA GLU A 83 -9.88 37.28 -13.74
C GLU A 83 -9.77 35.87 -14.31
N ASP A 84 -9.77 34.90 -13.42
CA ASP A 84 -9.66 33.49 -13.73
C ASP A 84 -10.60 32.71 -12.81
N TRP A 85 -11.62 32.11 -13.39
CA TRP A 85 -12.65 31.44 -12.60
C TRP A 85 -12.14 30.19 -11.85
N GLN A 86 -11.09 29.52 -12.37
CA GLN A 86 -10.48 28.37 -11.70
C GLN A 86 -9.72 28.82 -10.46
N ILE A 87 -8.92 29.89 -10.56
CA ILE A 87 -8.23 30.46 -9.39
C ILE A 87 -9.22 31.04 -8.37
N ARG A 88 -10.33 31.63 -8.84
CA ARG A 88 -11.40 32.10 -7.94
C ARG A 88 -12.08 30.92 -7.22
N ARG A 89 -12.29 29.80 -7.92
CA ARG A 89 -12.76 28.54 -7.35
C ARG A 89 -11.81 28.04 -6.27
N ASP A 90 -10.51 27.91 -6.58
CA ASP A 90 -9.48 27.41 -5.67
C ASP A 90 -9.36 28.29 -4.43
N MET A 91 -9.46 29.61 -4.60
CA MET A 91 -9.49 30.55 -3.48
C MET A 91 -10.76 30.35 -2.61
N ALA A 92 -11.92 30.19 -3.22
CA ALA A 92 -13.17 29.98 -2.48
C ALA A 92 -13.15 28.65 -1.71
N LEU A 93 -12.68 27.57 -2.32
CA LEU A 93 -12.46 26.28 -1.64
C LEU A 93 -11.48 26.40 -0.47
N MET A 94 -10.40 27.16 -0.62
CA MET A 94 -9.46 27.42 0.47
C MET A 94 -10.12 28.18 1.63
N LEU A 95 -10.96 29.17 1.34
CA LEU A 95 -11.74 29.87 2.36
C LEU A 95 -12.72 28.93 3.08
N GLU A 96 -13.38 28.02 2.36
CA GLU A 96 -14.23 26.96 2.96
C GLU A 96 -13.43 26.03 3.86
N GLN A 97 -12.30 25.54 3.37
CA GLN A 97 -11.38 24.71 4.17
C GLN A 97 -10.95 25.42 5.46
N MET A 98 -10.71 26.74 5.40
CA MET A 98 -10.41 27.57 6.57
C MET A 98 -11.63 27.85 7.48
N GLY A 99 -12.81 27.29 7.20
CA GLY A 99 -14.05 27.56 7.94
C GLY A 99 -14.67 28.95 7.65
N GLN A 100 -14.15 29.69 6.67
CA GLN A 100 -14.62 31.03 6.29
C GLN A 100 -15.75 30.97 5.26
N PHE A 101 -16.75 30.13 5.51
CA PHE A 101 -17.84 29.85 4.56
C PHE A 101 -18.64 31.09 4.14
N ALA A 102 -18.77 32.10 5.00
CA ALA A 102 -19.47 33.34 4.65
C ALA A 102 -18.75 34.09 3.51
N ASN A 103 -17.42 34.08 3.51
CA ASN A 103 -16.59 34.73 2.51
C ASN A 103 -16.59 33.95 1.19
N ALA A 104 -16.62 32.61 1.25
CA ALA A 104 -16.63 31.73 0.08
C ALA A 104 -18.00 31.62 -0.60
N ALA A 105 -19.09 31.76 0.16
CA ALA A 105 -20.45 31.40 -0.29
C ALA A 105 -20.94 32.13 -1.54
N ALA A 106 -20.58 33.41 -1.71
CA ALA A 106 -20.97 34.17 -2.90
C ALA A 106 -20.24 33.70 -4.16
N ASP A 107 -18.94 33.47 -4.05
CA ASP A 107 -18.11 32.99 -5.16
C ASP A 107 -18.52 31.57 -5.57
N ILE A 108 -18.66 30.63 -4.63
CA ILE A 108 -19.07 29.23 -4.91
C ILE A 108 -20.44 29.16 -5.58
N ARG A 109 -21.45 29.91 -5.08
CA ARG A 109 -22.78 29.95 -5.70
C ARG A 109 -22.77 30.58 -7.10
N GLY A 110 -21.97 31.66 -7.26
CA GLY A 110 -21.81 32.32 -8.55
C GLY A 110 -21.11 31.43 -9.57
N LEU A 111 -20.12 30.63 -9.12
CA LEU A 111 -19.42 29.63 -9.93
C LEU A 111 -20.38 28.48 -10.28
N TYR A 112 -21.15 27.96 -9.33
CA TYR A 112 -22.13 26.91 -9.58
C TYR A 112 -23.19 27.30 -10.60
N ALA A 113 -23.64 28.54 -10.58
CA ALA A 113 -24.58 29.02 -11.58
C ALA A 113 -24.02 29.02 -13.02
N ARG A 114 -22.70 29.13 -13.18
CA ARG A 114 -22.00 29.17 -14.49
C ARG A 114 -21.36 27.85 -14.87
N HIS A 115 -20.92 27.05 -13.89
CA HIS A 115 -20.19 25.79 -14.05
C HIS A 115 -20.81 24.69 -13.18
N PRO A 116 -22.08 24.28 -13.41
CA PRO A 116 -22.79 23.36 -12.51
C PRO A 116 -22.30 21.91 -12.57
N GLU A 117 -21.47 21.57 -13.56
CA GLU A 117 -20.88 20.23 -13.74
C GLU A 117 -19.39 20.19 -13.37
N ASP A 118 -18.81 21.33 -12.94
CA ASP A 118 -17.43 21.34 -12.49
C ASP A 118 -17.30 20.60 -11.14
N GLU A 119 -16.39 19.64 -11.09
CA GLU A 119 -16.20 18.75 -9.94
C GLU A 119 -15.89 19.51 -8.65
N GLU A 120 -14.95 20.44 -8.71
CA GLU A 120 -14.52 21.23 -7.55
C GLU A 120 -15.59 22.23 -7.09
N VAL A 121 -16.36 22.80 -8.02
CA VAL A 121 -17.50 23.68 -7.70
C VAL A 121 -18.61 22.88 -7.00
N LEU A 122 -18.93 21.67 -7.49
CA LEU A 122 -19.89 20.79 -6.84
C LEU A 122 -19.42 20.36 -5.45
N TRP A 123 -18.12 20.12 -5.31
CA TRP A 123 -17.52 19.82 -4.01
C TRP A 123 -17.68 21.01 -3.04
N GLY A 124 -17.38 22.24 -3.46
CA GLY A 124 -17.61 23.44 -2.67
C GLY A 124 -19.09 23.60 -2.28
N MET A 125 -20.04 23.39 -3.19
CA MET A 125 -21.47 23.40 -2.87
C MET A 125 -21.85 22.33 -1.82
N THR A 126 -21.17 21.17 -1.87
CA THR A 126 -21.36 20.11 -0.88
C THR A 126 -20.87 20.55 0.51
N LEU A 127 -19.64 21.08 0.59
CA LEU A 127 -19.06 21.58 1.85
C LEU A 127 -19.89 22.72 2.45
N LEU A 128 -20.31 23.68 1.62
CA LEU A 128 -21.16 24.79 2.04
C LEU A 128 -22.49 24.28 2.61
N SER A 129 -23.11 23.28 1.97
CA SER A 129 -24.37 22.70 2.43
C SER A 129 -24.21 21.93 3.73
N GLN A 130 -23.16 21.14 3.88
CA GLN A 130 -22.83 20.43 5.12
C GLN A 130 -22.55 21.41 6.27
N PHE A 131 -21.84 22.49 5.99
CA PHE A 131 -21.62 23.56 6.94
C PHE A 131 -22.94 24.20 7.41
N GLN A 132 -23.84 24.52 6.48
CA GLN A 132 -25.15 25.06 6.81
C GLN A 132 -25.95 24.11 7.71
N ALA A 133 -25.87 22.81 7.47
CA ALA A 133 -26.50 21.81 8.32
C ALA A 133 -25.93 21.76 9.73
N LYS A 134 -24.60 21.95 9.90
CA LYS A 134 -23.93 21.98 11.20
C LYS A 134 -24.18 23.30 11.99
N SER A 135 -24.24 24.44 11.28
CA SER A 135 -24.30 25.77 11.89
C SER A 135 -25.68 26.18 12.40
N LYS A 136 -26.74 25.56 11.92
CA LYS A 136 -28.09 25.83 12.37
C LYS A 136 -28.40 25.05 13.63
N SER A 137 -28.73 25.81 14.70
CA SER A 137 -29.14 25.24 15.98
C SER A 137 -30.20 24.15 15.77
N ILE A 138 -30.10 23.06 16.53
CA ILE A 138 -31.01 21.90 16.52
C ILE A 138 -32.53 22.30 16.63
N ARG A 139 -32.81 23.53 17.03
CA ARG A 139 -34.20 24.07 17.16
C ARG A 139 -34.88 24.38 15.82
N THR A 140 -34.20 24.38 14.68
CA THR A 140 -34.77 24.61 13.34
C THR A 140 -34.51 23.42 12.43
N GLN A 141 -35.04 22.24 12.80
CA GLN A 141 -34.89 20.98 12.04
C GLN A 141 -35.13 21.05 10.52
N PRO A 142 -36.15 21.78 9.99
CA PRO A 142 -36.40 21.82 8.54
C PRO A 142 -35.17 22.29 7.73
N THR A 143 -34.50 23.34 8.21
CA THR A 143 -33.39 23.96 7.48
C THR A 143 -32.10 23.16 7.50
N ALA A 144 -31.81 22.38 8.56
CA ALA A 144 -30.66 21.45 8.59
C ALA A 144 -30.92 20.25 7.67
N TRP A 145 -32.14 19.77 7.65
CA TRP A 145 -32.58 18.70 6.78
C TRP A 145 -32.46 19.08 5.29
N GLU A 146 -32.99 20.25 4.91
CA GLU A 146 -32.87 20.77 3.55
C GLU A 146 -31.42 20.94 3.11
N ALA A 147 -30.54 21.40 4.00
CA ALA A 147 -29.14 21.54 3.71
C ALA A 147 -28.47 20.18 3.47
N LEU A 148 -28.81 19.14 4.25
CA LEU A 148 -28.32 17.78 4.01
C LEU A 148 -28.87 17.18 2.72
N GLN A 149 -30.14 17.46 2.36
CA GLN A 149 -30.71 17.04 1.07
C GLN A 149 -30.00 17.71 -0.11
N ALA A 150 -29.67 19.01 0.01
CA ALA A 150 -28.85 19.70 -1.00
C ALA A 150 -27.48 19.08 -1.14
N ALA A 151 -26.77 18.80 -0.03
CA ALA A 151 -25.50 18.10 -0.04
C ALA A 151 -25.60 16.71 -0.71
N GLN A 152 -26.64 15.94 -0.39
CA GLN A 152 -26.89 14.64 -1.03
C GLN A 152 -27.07 14.78 -2.54
N LYS A 153 -27.81 15.80 -3.01
CA LYS A 153 -28.01 16.08 -4.43
C LYS A 153 -26.67 16.34 -5.15
N TYR A 154 -25.82 17.21 -4.60
CA TYR A 154 -24.51 17.49 -5.19
C TYR A 154 -23.61 16.25 -5.19
N LEU A 155 -23.62 15.47 -4.11
CA LEU A 155 -22.86 14.22 -4.02
C LEU A 155 -23.33 13.16 -5.03
N LEU A 156 -24.63 13.07 -5.31
CA LEU A 156 -25.15 12.20 -6.36
C LEU A 156 -24.62 12.60 -7.74
N THR A 157 -24.54 13.90 -8.03
CA THR A 157 -23.93 14.39 -9.27
C THR A 157 -22.43 14.06 -9.30
N LEU A 158 -21.69 14.33 -8.21
CA LEU A 158 -20.28 14.04 -8.08
C LEU A 158 -19.98 12.55 -8.26
N THR A 159 -20.76 11.67 -7.63
CA THR A 159 -20.57 10.22 -7.78
C THR A 159 -20.97 9.68 -9.16
N SER A 160 -21.77 10.43 -9.91
CA SER A 160 -22.03 10.14 -11.32
C SER A 160 -20.88 10.57 -12.21
N LEU A 161 -20.29 11.75 -11.97
CA LEU A 161 -19.14 12.28 -12.72
C LEU A 161 -17.86 11.48 -12.40
N LYS A 162 -17.66 11.12 -11.14
CA LYS A 162 -16.49 10.40 -10.62
C LYS A 162 -16.93 9.16 -9.82
N PRO A 163 -17.41 8.11 -10.49
CA PRO A 163 -17.95 6.92 -9.81
C PRO A 163 -16.89 6.12 -9.04
N ASP A 164 -15.61 6.42 -9.29
CA ASP A 164 -14.44 5.82 -8.66
C ASP A 164 -13.79 6.65 -7.56
N SER A 165 -14.39 7.77 -7.17
CA SER A 165 -13.95 8.54 -6.01
C SER A 165 -14.48 7.91 -4.72
N ALA A 166 -13.61 7.26 -3.94
CA ALA A 166 -13.98 6.74 -2.63
C ALA A 166 -14.38 7.86 -1.66
N LEU A 167 -13.81 9.06 -1.79
CA LEU A 167 -14.16 10.24 -0.99
C LEU A 167 -15.64 10.64 -1.21
N TYR A 168 -16.06 10.79 -2.46
CA TYR A 168 -17.45 11.22 -2.75
C TYR A 168 -18.45 10.14 -2.38
N GLN A 169 -18.14 8.86 -2.58
CA GLN A 169 -18.98 7.75 -2.12
C GLN A 169 -19.06 7.70 -0.58
N TRP A 170 -17.97 7.94 0.11
CA TRP A 170 -17.94 8.03 1.57
C TRP A 170 -18.80 9.18 2.08
N GLN A 171 -18.65 10.37 1.51
CA GLN A 171 -19.45 11.54 1.88
C GLN A 171 -20.94 11.31 1.59
N LEU A 172 -21.27 10.65 0.46
CA LEU A 172 -22.66 10.27 0.14
C LEU A 172 -23.22 9.31 1.18
N ALA A 173 -22.44 8.32 1.61
CA ALA A 173 -22.84 7.37 2.65
C ALA A 173 -23.13 8.09 3.97
N GLU A 174 -22.24 9.00 4.41
CA GLU A 174 -22.38 9.74 5.66
C GLU A 174 -23.57 10.72 5.65
N VAL A 175 -23.78 11.44 4.55
CA VAL A 175 -24.92 12.33 4.40
C VAL A 175 -26.21 11.52 4.35
N SER A 176 -26.28 10.43 3.59
CA SER A 176 -27.44 9.53 3.53
C SER A 176 -27.77 8.92 4.89
N ARG A 177 -26.74 8.49 5.65
CA ARG A 177 -26.90 8.00 7.03
C ARG A 177 -27.50 9.05 7.96
N LYS A 178 -27.06 10.31 7.87
CA LYS A 178 -27.61 11.44 8.66
C LYS A 178 -29.06 11.76 8.27
N LEU A 179 -29.41 11.58 7.01
CA LEU A 179 -30.79 11.71 6.50
C LEU A 179 -31.68 10.50 6.84
N GLY A 180 -31.13 9.42 7.41
CA GLY A 180 -31.87 8.18 7.69
C GLY A 180 -32.13 7.30 6.46
N ASP A 181 -31.57 7.64 5.30
CA ASP A 181 -31.63 6.82 4.07
C ASP A 181 -30.65 5.64 4.18
N GLN A 182 -31.05 4.61 4.94
CA GLN A 182 -30.20 3.48 5.29
C GLN A 182 -29.76 2.68 4.06
N ASN A 183 -30.65 2.50 3.08
CA ASN A 183 -30.36 1.74 1.87
C ASN A 183 -29.29 2.42 1.02
N ARG A 184 -29.41 3.72 0.81
CA ARG A 184 -28.41 4.49 0.07
C ARG A 184 -27.09 4.57 0.80
N ALA A 185 -27.10 4.72 2.13
CA ALA A 185 -25.90 4.70 2.95
C ALA A 185 -25.17 3.36 2.82
N LEU A 186 -25.89 2.23 2.89
CA LEU A 186 -25.32 0.91 2.74
C LEU A 186 -24.69 0.72 1.36
N GLN A 187 -25.41 1.04 0.28
CA GLN A 187 -24.92 0.94 -1.09
C GLN A 187 -23.67 1.81 -1.34
N ALA A 188 -23.65 3.01 -0.75
CA ALA A 188 -22.49 3.88 -0.86
C ALA A 188 -21.28 3.34 -0.07
N TYR A 189 -21.47 2.80 1.15
CA TYR A 189 -20.38 2.11 1.89
C TYR A 189 -19.86 0.88 1.14
N GLU A 190 -20.71 0.05 0.55
CA GLU A 190 -20.30 -1.07 -0.30
C GLU A 190 -19.44 -0.59 -1.47
N THR A 191 -19.81 0.53 -2.08
CA THR A 191 -19.04 1.13 -3.16
C THR A 191 -17.68 1.64 -2.67
N VAL A 192 -17.63 2.30 -1.50
CA VAL A 192 -16.36 2.69 -0.85
C VAL A 192 -15.47 1.47 -0.68
N LEU A 193 -15.99 0.38 -0.10
CA LEU A 193 -15.21 -0.83 0.19
C LEU A 193 -14.79 -1.60 -1.07
N ARG A 194 -15.54 -1.48 -2.15
CA ARG A 194 -15.14 -2.01 -3.46
C ARG A 194 -14.01 -1.17 -4.09
N LEU A 195 -13.99 0.13 -3.86
CA LEU A 195 -12.95 1.06 -4.34
C LEU A 195 -11.71 1.02 -3.43
N ASP A 196 -11.91 0.92 -2.15
CA ASP A 196 -10.89 0.86 -1.11
C ASP A 196 -11.24 -0.17 -0.02
N PRO A 197 -10.86 -1.44 -0.22
CA PRO A 197 -11.10 -2.48 0.78
C PRO A 197 -10.37 -2.27 2.11
N SER A 198 -9.40 -1.35 2.16
CA SER A 198 -8.67 -0.99 3.37
C SER A 198 -9.31 0.16 4.16
N PHE A 199 -10.45 0.70 3.70
CA PHE A 199 -11.10 1.84 4.34
C PHE A 199 -11.79 1.42 5.65
N LYS A 200 -11.02 1.34 6.74
CA LYS A 200 -11.47 0.87 8.07
C LYS A 200 -12.76 1.55 8.53
N ARG A 201 -12.86 2.87 8.37
CA ARG A 201 -14.07 3.63 8.80
C ARG A 201 -15.32 3.14 8.08
N ALA A 202 -15.23 2.82 6.78
CA ALA A 202 -16.38 2.32 6.03
C ALA A 202 -16.80 0.94 6.55
N HIS A 203 -15.88 0.02 6.83
CA HIS A 203 -16.18 -1.26 7.46
C HIS A 203 -16.90 -1.05 8.81
N ARG A 204 -16.36 -0.22 9.70
CA ARG A 204 -16.94 0.05 11.02
C ARG A 204 -18.34 0.67 10.93
N TYR A 205 -18.54 1.68 10.09
CA TYR A 205 -19.84 2.36 9.97
C TYR A 205 -20.88 1.52 9.25
N MET A 206 -20.48 0.75 8.25
CA MET A 206 -21.32 -0.25 7.60
C MET A 206 -21.75 -1.33 8.62
N ALA A 207 -20.82 -1.85 9.41
CA ALA A 207 -21.13 -2.83 10.46
C ALA A 207 -22.15 -2.27 11.47
N ARG A 208 -21.96 -1.04 11.94
CA ARG A 208 -22.92 -0.36 12.84
C ARG A 208 -24.30 -0.19 12.21
N LEU A 209 -24.35 0.11 10.91
CA LEU A 209 -25.61 0.25 10.17
C LEU A 209 -26.32 -1.10 10.05
N LEU A 210 -25.61 -2.15 9.62
CA LEU A 210 -26.12 -3.51 9.52
C LEU A 210 -26.62 -4.04 10.89
N ALA A 211 -25.91 -3.76 11.99
CA ALA A 211 -26.35 -4.10 13.33
C ALA A 211 -27.69 -3.44 13.73
N ARG A 212 -27.90 -2.16 13.34
CA ARG A 212 -29.16 -1.43 13.54
C ARG A 212 -30.29 -2.04 12.71
N MET A 213 -29.96 -2.52 11.51
CA MET A 213 -30.90 -3.25 10.63
C MET A 213 -31.15 -4.70 11.10
N LYS A 214 -30.51 -5.13 12.21
CA LYS A 214 -30.55 -6.48 12.77
C LYS A 214 -29.93 -7.56 11.87
N ASN A 215 -29.12 -7.15 10.89
CA ASN A 215 -28.32 -8.05 10.06
C ASN A 215 -26.97 -8.31 10.76
N TYR A 216 -27.00 -9.11 11.83
CA TYR A 216 -25.85 -9.30 12.72
C TYR A 216 -24.73 -10.12 12.10
N GLU A 217 -25.03 -11.04 11.19
CA GLU A 217 -24.02 -11.90 10.55
C GLU A 217 -23.13 -11.09 9.61
N GLU A 218 -23.72 -10.29 8.72
CA GLU A 218 -22.95 -9.39 7.84
C GLU A 218 -22.26 -8.27 8.63
N SER A 219 -22.92 -7.77 9.69
CA SER A 219 -22.31 -6.80 10.59
C SER A 219 -21.01 -7.35 11.20
N LEU A 220 -21.03 -8.60 11.70
CA LEU A 220 -19.86 -9.24 12.29
C LEU A 220 -18.75 -9.42 11.24
N ASP A 221 -19.08 -9.80 10.01
CA ASP A 221 -18.11 -9.90 8.90
C ASP A 221 -17.39 -8.56 8.64
N GLN A 222 -18.13 -7.45 8.64
CA GLN A 222 -17.52 -6.13 8.45
C GLN A 222 -16.65 -5.70 9.65
N TYR A 223 -17.07 -6.02 10.88
CA TYR A 223 -16.22 -5.76 12.06
C TYR A 223 -14.94 -6.57 12.04
N GLU A 224 -14.98 -7.85 11.66
CA GLU A 224 -13.79 -8.71 11.56
C GLU A 224 -12.79 -8.15 10.54
N LYS A 225 -13.26 -7.69 9.39
CA LYS A 225 -12.42 -7.01 8.39
C LYS A 225 -11.79 -5.73 8.95
N ALA A 226 -12.56 -4.92 9.67
CA ALA A 226 -12.03 -3.72 10.31
C ALA A 226 -10.97 -4.05 11.38
N VAL A 227 -11.19 -5.08 12.21
CA VAL A 227 -10.24 -5.57 13.21
C VAL A 227 -8.97 -6.13 12.56
N ALA A 228 -9.10 -6.80 11.40
CA ALA A 228 -7.93 -7.29 10.66
C ALA A 228 -7.03 -6.14 10.16
N ILE A 229 -7.61 -4.99 9.81
CA ILE A 229 -6.88 -3.79 9.40
C ILE A 229 -6.16 -3.15 10.60
N GLU A 230 -6.82 -3.08 11.75
CA GLU A 230 -6.24 -2.47 12.97
C GLU A 230 -6.47 -3.37 14.21
N PRO A 231 -5.63 -4.39 14.36
CA PRO A 231 -5.81 -5.41 15.39
C PRO A 231 -5.57 -4.89 16.83
N GLU A 232 -5.06 -3.68 17.00
CA GLU A 232 -4.85 -3.07 18.32
C GLU A 232 -6.01 -2.18 18.79
N ASP A 233 -7.02 -1.90 17.93
CA ASP A 233 -8.20 -1.10 18.30
C ASP A 233 -9.13 -1.88 19.24
N GLN A 234 -9.03 -1.60 20.55
CA GLN A 234 -9.79 -2.28 21.59
C GLN A 234 -11.29 -1.94 21.56
N GLU A 235 -11.65 -0.75 21.09
CA GLU A 235 -13.07 -0.35 20.97
C GLU A 235 -13.73 -1.14 19.86
N LEU A 236 -13.06 -1.24 18.72
CA LEU A 236 -13.53 -2.01 17.56
C LEU A 236 -13.71 -3.50 17.91
N LYS A 237 -12.76 -4.09 18.66
CA LYS A 237 -12.88 -5.46 19.17
C LYS A 237 -14.12 -5.64 20.06
N ARG A 238 -14.36 -4.71 20.98
CA ARG A 238 -15.55 -4.77 21.87
C ARG A 238 -16.85 -4.67 21.04
N GLU A 239 -16.90 -3.79 20.04
CA GLU A 239 -18.07 -3.71 19.15
C GLU A 239 -18.31 -5.03 18.40
N ALA A 240 -17.24 -5.64 17.86
CA ALA A 240 -17.30 -6.94 17.21
C ALA A 240 -17.82 -8.04 18.14
N GLU A 241 -17.29 -8.12 19.36
CA GLU A 241 -17.73 -9.09 20.39
C GLU A 241 -19.22 -8.91 20.72
N GLN A 242 -19.69 -7.68 20.91
CA GLN A 242 -21.10 -7.39 21.23
C GLN A 242 -22.05 -7.84 20.09
N VAL A 243 -21.62 -7.70 18.83
CA VAL A 243 -22.39 -8.18 17.68
C VAL A 243 -22.30 -9.69 17.59
N GLY A 244 -21.14 -10.29 17.83
CA GLY A 244 -20.93 -11.74 17.88
C GLY A 244 -21.86 -12.45 18.86
N LEU A 245 -22.13 -11.86 20.04
CA LEU A 245 -23.10 -12.38 21.01
C LEU A 245 -24.54 -12.43 20.47
N LYS A 246 -24.86 -11.59 19.46
CA LYS A 246 -26.18 -11.57 18.78
C LYS A 246 -26.26 -12.48 17.56
N ALA A 247 -25.14 -13.02 17.12
CA ALA A 247 -25.01 -13.96 16.00
C ALA A 247 -24.20 -15.20 16.39
N PRO A 248 -24.57 -15.95 17.44
CA PRO A 248 -23.74 -17.04 17.99
C PRO A 248 -23.51 -18.18 16.99
N GLN A 249 -24.43 -18.40 16.05
CA GLN A 249 -24.29 -19.45 15.05
C GLN A 249 -23.35 -19.06 13.89
N ALA A 250 -23.00 -17.79 13.72
CA ALA A 250 -22.14 -17.35 12.63
C ALA A 250 -20.70 -17.86 12.80
N ALA A 251 -20.13 -17.74 14.01
CA ALA A 251 -18.78 -18.25 14.32
C ALA A 251 -18.73 -19.78 14.17
N GLU A 252 -19.73 -20.50 14.70
CA GLU A 252 -19.81 -21.96 14.58
C GLU A 252 -19.92 -22.41 13.11
N ARG A 253 -20.78 -21.76 12.31
CA ARG A 253 -20.88 -22.05 10.86
C ARG A 253 -19.56 -21.85 10.13
N ARG A 254 -18.79 -20.81 10.47
CA ARG A 254 -17.48 -20.53 9.85
C ARG A 254 -16.46 -21.60 10.19
N GLU A 255 -16.37 -22.02 11.45
CA GLU A 255 -15.50 -23.13 11.85
C GLU A 255 -15.88 -24.45 11.15
N ILE A 256 -17.19 -24.74 11.07
CA ILE A 256 -17.67 -25.89 10.33
C ILE A 256 -17.31 -25.80 8.84
N GLN A 257 -17.41 -24.61 8.23
CA GLN A 257 -17.07 -24.41 6.83
C GLN A 257 -15.55 -24.54 6.60
N LYS A 258 -14.71 -23.93 7.44
CA LYS A 258 -13.24 -24.11 7.41
C LYS A 258 -12.86 -25.61 7.46
N MET A 259 -13.48 -26.36 8.37
CA MET A 259 -13.20 -27.79 8.50
C MET A 259 -13.72 -28.60 7.30
N LYS A 260 -14.81 -28.17 6.64
CA LYS A 260 -15.27 -28.78 5.39
C LYS A 260 -14.31 -28.50 4.25
N ASP A 261 -13.86 -27.25 4.11
CA ASP A 261 -12.89 -26.83 3.09
C ASP A 261 -11.58 -27.60 3.27
N TRP A 262 -11.10 -27.73 4.52
CA TRP A 262 -9.95 -28.57 4.85
C TRP A 262 -10.09 -30.03 4.42
N LYS A 263 -11.26 -30.65 4.65
CA LYS A 263 -11.52 -32.03 4.26
C LYS A 263 -11.64 -32.23 2.75
N ASN A 264 -12.14 -31.21 2.06
CA ASN A 264 -12.40 -31.25 0.61
C ASN A 264 -11.27 -30.57 -0.19
N TRP A 265 -10.19 -30.13 0.47
CA TRP A 265 -9.06 -29.49 -0.21
C TRP A 265 -8.45 -30.45 -1.24
N THR A 266 -8.29 -29.96 -2.47
CA THR A 266 -7.71 -30.72 -3.60
C THR A 266 -6.38 -30.11 -4.00
N LEU A 267 -5.46 -30.96 -4.41
CA LEU A 267 -4.17 -30.54 -4.96
C LEU A 267 -4.39 -29.74 -6.26
N PRO A 268 -3.75 -28.57 -6.44
CA PRO A 268 -3.67 -27.95 -7.73
C PRO A 268 -2.94 -28.86 -8.72
N GLU A 269 -3.26 -28.73 -10.01
CA GLU A 269 -2.55 -29.46 -11.07
C GLU A 269 -1.10 -28.99 -11.13
N GLU A 270 -0.18 -29.92 -10.94
CA GLU A 270 1.24 -29.62 -10.80
C GLU A 270 1.94 -29.52 -12.17
N ILE A 271 2.71 -28.44 -12.36
CA ILE A 271 3.65 -28.29 -13.48
C ILE A 271 5.09 -28.47 -12.91
N PRO A 272 5.92 -29.27 -13.57
CA PRO A 272 7.33 -29.36 -13.18
C PRO A 272 8.02 -27.99 -13.26
N ILE A 273 8.69 -27.61 -12.19
CA ILE A 273 9.50 -26.39 -12.11
C ILE A 273 10.97 -26.75 -12.40
N ALA A 274 11.69 -25.84 -13.07
CA ALA A 274 13.12 -25.99 -13.33
C ALA A 274 13.90 -26.18 -12.03
N SER A 275 14.92 -27.03 -12.04
CA SER A 275 15.77 -27.25 -10.87
C SER A 275 16.72 -26.08 -10.64
N SER A 276 17.03 -25.79 -9.37
CA SER A 276 18.05 -24.82 -8.98
C SER A 276 18.90 -25.37 -7.83
N PRO A 277 20.22 -25.16 -7.83
CA PRO A 277 21.08 -25.55 -6.71
C PRO A 277 20.93 -24.62 -5.49
N VAL A 278 20.33 -23.43 -5.67
CA VAL A 278 20.15 -22.47 -4.60
C VAL A 278 18.87 -22.80 -3.83
N THR A 279 19.00 -22.94 -2.51
CA THR A 279 17.89 -23.17 -1.59
C THR A 279 17.55 -21.89 -0.84
N ILE A 280 16.26 -21.54 -0.80
CA ILE A 280 15.70 -20.43 -0.01
C ILE A 280 15.01 -21.01 1.22
N ARG A 281 15.24 -20.40 2.39
CA ARG A 281 14.55 -20.73 3.64
C ARG A 281 13.48 -19.68 3.89
N VAL A 282 12.21 -20.07 3.80
CA VAL A 282 11.06 -19.18 3.96
C VAL A 282 10.40 -19.43 5.32
N GLY A 283 10.36 -18.43 6.19
CA GLY A 283 9.64 -18.48 7.47
C GLY A 283 8.14 -18.39 7.24
N LEU A 284 7.44 -19.51 7.42
CA LEU A 284 5.98 -19.63 7.18
C LEU A 284 5.14 -19.27 8.41
N ALA A 285 5.60 -19.73 9.58
CA ALA A 285 4.98 -19.42 10.86
C ALA A 285 6.07 -19.36 11.94
N VAL A 286 6.03 -18.30 12.73
CA VAL A 286 7.07 -17.98 13.71
C VAL A 286 6.46 -17.99 15.11
N HIS A 287 7.20 -18.62 16.05
CA HIS A 287 6.82 -18.68 17.46
C HIS A 287 5.44 -19.34 17.72
N VAL A 288 5.08 -20.32 16.91
CA VAL A 288 3.82 -21.04 17.08
C VAL A 288 3.96 -22.20 18.08
N THR A 289 2.87 -22.52 18.77
CA THR A 289 2.83 -23.61 19.76
C THR A 289 1.99 -24.79 19.29
N ARG A 290 1.24 -24.62 18.20
CA ARG A 290 0.36 -25.65 17.61
C ARG A 290 0.33 -25.46 16.09
N LEU A 291 0.16 -26.58 15.38
CA LEU A 291 0.04 -26.61 13.94
C LEU A 291 -0.66 -27.89 13.54
N LEU A 292 -1.51 -27.85 12.50
CA LEU A 292 -2.16 -29.01 11.92
C LEU A 292 -1.65 -29.21 10.49
N MET A 293 -1.24 -30.42 10.15
CA MET A 293 -0.66 -30.77 8.86
C MET A 293 -1.22 -32.10 8.35
N ARG A 294 -1.27 -32.27 7.04
CA ARG A 294 -1.46 -33.54 6.34
C ARG A 294 -0.58 -33.62 5.10
N SER A 295 -0.47 -34.82 4.54
CA SER A 295 0.05 -35.04 3.20
C SER A 295 -0.70 -36.18 2.51
N PRO A 296 -0.94 -36.09 1.20
CA PRO A 296 -1.44 -37.23 0.44
C PRO A 296 -0.43 -38.38 0.33
N SER A 297 0.85 -38.10 0.65
CA SER A 297 1.95 -39.05 0.64
C SER A 297 2.42 -39.39 2.06
N GLU A 298 3.21 -40.45 2.16
CA GLU A 298 4.00 -40.76 3.35
C GLU A 298 4.98 -39.62 3.65
N ILE A 299 5.05 -39.18 4.92
CA ILE A 299 5.97 -38.13 5.37
C ILE A 299 7.11 -38.80 6.11
N GLN A 300 8.32 -38.55 5.66
CA GLN A 300 9.56 -39.01 6.28
C GLN A 300 10.18 -37.91 7.13
N ILE A 301 10.56 -38.21 8.35
CA ILE A 301 11.18 -37.30 9.30
C ILE A 301 12.68 -37.59 9.38
N PHE A 302 13.49 -36.55 9.16
CA PHE A 302 14.97 -36.66 9.19
C PHE A 302 15.56 -35.68 10.19
N GLU A 303 16.79 -35.99 10.66
CA GLU A 303 17.66 -34.94 11.21
C GLU A 303 18.16 -34.02 10.09
N PRO A 304 18.31 -32.71 10.35
CA PRO A 304 18.96 -31.80 9.41
C PRO A 304 20.41 -32.20 9.13
N VAL A 305 20.66 -32.71 7.94
CA VAL A 305 22.01 -33.01 7.42
C VAL A 305 22.16 -32.33 6.08
N THR A 306 23.25 -31.65 5.86
CA THR A 306 23.50 -30.94 4.59
C THR A 306 24.64 -31.61 3.82
N PRO A 307 24.40 -32.07 2.58
CA PRO A 307 23.12 -32.33 1.94
C PRO A 307 22.47 -33.62 2.49
N PRO A 308 21.09 -33.74 2.42
CA PRO A 308 20.48 -35.01 2.78
C PRO A 308 20.99 -36.10 1.85
N SER A 309 21.63 -37.11 2.44
CA SER A 309 22.07 -38.25 1.67
C SER A 309 20.85 -39.07 1.25
N PRO A 310 20.73 -39.52 0.01
CA PRO A 310 19.71 -40.45 -0.43
C PRO A 310 19.68 -41.75 0.38
N LEU A 311 20.70 -42.02 1.14
CA LEU A 311 20.91 -43.21 2.00
C LEU A 311 20.54 -42.94 3.47
N SER A 312 20.09 -41.73 3.84
CA SER A 312 19.73 -41.43 5.23
C SER A 312 18.46 -42.21 5.62
N THR A 313 18.51 -42.92 6.76
CA THR A 313 17.34 -43.58 7.32
C THR A 313 16.44 -42.54 8.03
N PRO A 314 15.14 -42.46 7.75
CA PRO A 314 14.30 -41.54 8.45
C PRO A 314 14.17 -41.90 9.94
N LEU A 315 14.12 -40.90 10.83
CA LEU A 315 13.88 -41.05 12.25
C LEU A 315 12.49 -41.60 12.53
N ALA A 316 11.53 -41.25 11.71
CA ALA A 316 10.17 -41.75 11.76
C ALA A 316 9.48 -41.57 10.40
N VAL A 317 8.40 -42.32 10.20
CA VAL A 317 7.57 -42.30 9.01
C VAL A 317 6.11 -42.11 9.44
N LEU A 318 5.44 -41.12 8.85
CA LEU A 318 4.03 -40.85 9.09
C LEU A 318 3.21 -41.33 7.89
N PRO A 319 2.18 -42.16 8.09
CA PRO A 319 1.32 -42.67 7.02
C PRO A 319 0.63 -41.57 6.21
N PRO A 320 0.30 -41.80 4.93
CA PRO A 320 -0.41 -40.85 4.08
C PRO A 320 -1.85 -40.63 4.56
N GLY A 321 -2.40 -39.42 4.26
CA GLY A 321 -3.80 -39.07 4.49
C GLY A 321 -4.19 -38.83 5.95
N GLY A 322 -3.24 -38.95 6.88
CA GLY A 322 -3.48 -38.67 8.29
C GLY A 322 -3.37 -37.17 8.61
N ASP A 323 -4.18 -36.74 9.57
CA ASP A 323 -4.00 -35.40 10.19
C ASP A 323 -3.00 -35.49 11.34
N TYR A 324 -1.95 -34.68 11.29
CA TYR A 324 -0.87 -34.63 12.28
C TYR A 324 -0.83 -33.28 12.97
N ARG A 325 -0.90 -33.29 14.31
CA ARG A 325 -0.85 -32.09 15.16
C ARG A 325 0.50 -31.93 15.79
N PHE A 326 1.14 -30.79 15.53
CA PHE A 326 2.35 -30.36 16.23
C PHE A 326 1.94 -29.64 17.52
N ALA A 327 2.65 -29.93 18.61
CA ALA A 327 2.44 -29.28 19.89
C ALA A 327 3.74 -29.09 20.65
N TYR A 328 3.91 -27.92 21.24
CA TYR A 328 4.97 -27.60 22.17
C TYR A 328 4.47 -27.80 23.61
N LEU A 329 5.28 -28.52 24.41
CA LEU A 329 5.08 -28.63 25.84
C LEU A 329 6.25 -27.97 26.58
N SER A 330 5.97 -26.93 27.35
CA SER A 330 6.97 -26.29 28.20
C SER A 330 7.45 -27.23 29.32
N ALA A 331 8.63 -26.99 29.88
CA ALA A 331 9.21 -27.79 30.96
C ALA A 331 8.24 -27.96 32.16
N LYS A 332 7.44 -26.93 32.48
CA LYS A 332 6.44 -26.97 33.57
C LYS A 332 5.28 -27.93 33.30
N ARG A 333 4.97 -28.22 32.02
CA ARG A 333 3.87 -29.11 31.59
C ARG A 333 4.34 -30.48 31.13
N SER A 334 5.65 -30.68 31.00
CA SER A 334 6.26 -31.94 30.61
C SER A 334 6.47 -32.83 31.83
N ALA A 335 6.13 -34.13 31.72
CA ALA A 335 6.37 -35.12 32.78
C ALA A 335 7.86 -35.31 33.11
N THR A 336 8.77 -34.97 32.20
CA THR A 336 10.22 -35.04 32.37
C THR A 336 10.83 -33.76 32.85
N HIS A 337 10.08 -32.72 33.09
CA HIS A 337 10.54 -31.34 33.39
C HIS A 337 11.51 -30.75 32.35
N GLN A 338 11.44 -31.28 31.11
CA GLN A 338 12.19 -30.78 29.95
C GLN A 338 11.19 -30.32 28.88
N GLU A 339 11.60 -29.37 28.09
CA GLU A 339 10.83 -28.94 26.93
C GLU A 339 10.82 -30.04 25.87
N VAL A 340 9.67 -30.25 25.25
CA VAL A 340 9.53 -31.28 24.22
C VAL A 340 8.51 -30.84 23.17
N TRP A 341 8.82 -31.16 21.93
CA TRP A 341 7.96 -30.97 20.78
C TRP A 341 7.40 -32.32 20.33
N LEU A 342 6.11 -32.36 20.10
CA LEU A 342 5.36 -33.58 19.85
C LEU A 342 4.65 -33.52 18.50
N ILE A 343 4.64 -34.65 17.79
CA ILE A 343 3.72 -34.87 16.69
C ILE A 343 2.69 -35.91 17.17
N LYS A 344 1.40 -35.58 17.05
CA LYS A 344 0.28 -36.43 17.44
C LYS A 344 -0.59 -36.77 16.23
N ASN A 345 -1.07 -37.99 16.15
CA ASN A 345 -2.06 -38.39 15.13
C ASN A 345 -3.48 -37.85 15.44
N SER A 346 -4.43 -38.11 14.56
CA SER A 346 -5.84 -37.72 14.70
C SER A 346 -6.53 -38.26 15.97
N ARG A 347 -6.03 -39.36 16.54
CA ARG A 347 -6.51 -39.94 17.82
C ARG A 347 -5.85 -39.29 19.03
N GLY A 348 -4.98 -38.28 18.86
CA GLY A 348 -4.27 -37.61 19.95
C GLY A 348 -3.04 -38.37 20.50
N GLN A 349 -2.73 -39.55 19.93
CA GLN A 349 -1.58 -40.33 20.34
C GLN A 349 -0.28 -39.70 19.82
N THR A 350 0.77 -39.59 20.66
CA THR A 350 2.07 -39.10 20.25
C THR A 350 2.75 -40.15 19.36
N VAL A 351 3.02 -39.78 18.12
CA VAL A 351 3.69 -40.64 17.12
C VAL A 351 5.18 -40.31 16.99
N PHE A 352 5.58 -39.09 17.35
CA PHE A 352 6.99 -38.69 17.35
C PHE A 352 7.28 -37.62 18.42
N ARG A 353 8.52 -37.62 18.97
CA ARG A 353 9.00 -36.63 19.93
C ARG A 353 10.36 -36.15 19.48
N PHE A 354 10.62 -34.84 19.62
CA PHE A 354 11.92 -34.25 19.27
C PHE A 354 12.25 -33.07 20.16
N THR A 355 13.56 -32.77 20.26
CA THR A 355 14.13 -31.65 21.03
C THR A 355 15.11 -30.83 20.18
N ARG A 356 15.34 -31.27 18.96
CA ARG A 356 16.24 -30.63 17.96
C ARG A 356 15.44 -30.37 16.69
N PRO A 357 15.96 -29.54 15.76
CA PRO A 357 15.31 -29.35 14.47
C PRO A 357 15.05 -30.67 13.74
N VAL A 358 13.95 -30.77 13.02
CA VAL A 358 13.62 -31.90 12.18
C VAL A 358 13.14 -31.45 10.81
N TRP A 359 13.45 -32.22 9.80
CA TRP A 359 12.98 -32.04 8.43
C TRP A 359 11.88 -33.02 8.12
N LEU A 360 10.80 -32.51 7.55
CA LEU A 360 9.66 -33.24 7.06
C LEU A 360 9.71 -33.24 5.54
N ILE A 361 9.79 -34.41 4.95
CA ILE A 361 9.92 -34.58 3.49
C ILE A 361 8.83 -35.54 3.05
N SER A 362 8.10 -35.15 2.00
CA SER A 362 7.17 -36.07 1.35
C SER A 362 7.95 -37.15 0.61
N LYS A 363 7.56 -38.42 0.73
CA LYS A 363 8.21 -39.53 0.04
C LYS A 363 8.26 -39.35 -1.48
N TYR A 364 7.22 -38.76 -2.02
CA TYR A 364 7.15 -38.40 -3.44
C TYR A 364 7.31 -36.90 -3.55
N SER A 365 8.39 -36.44 -4.20
CA SER A 365 8.80 -35.02 -4.29
C SER A 365 7.74 -34.11 -4.88
N LEU A 366 6.82 -34.66 -5.67
CA LEU A 366 5.70 -33.96 -6.30
C LEU A 366 4.47 -33.85 -5.40
N GLN A 367 4.45 -34.48 -4.22
CA GLN A 367 3.31 -34.38 -3.30
C GLN A 367 3.61 -33.46 -2.13
N PRO A 368 2.77 -32.44 -1.91
CA PRO A 368 3.07 -31.39 -0.94
C PRO A 368 2.81 -31.81 0.51
N LEU A 369 3.36 -31.01 1.41
CA LEU A 369 2.91 -30.92 2.78
C LEU A 369 1.88 -29.80 2.88
N VAL A 370 0.69 -30.10 3.42
CA VAL A 370 -0.44 -29.18 3.52
C VAL A 370 -0.67 -28.80 4.97
N PHE A 371 -0.75 -27.52 5.24
CA PHE A 371 -0.97 -26.96 6.56
C PHE A 371 -2.31 -26.28 6.65
N HIS A 372 -3.02 -26.52 7.74
CA HIS A 372 -4.33 -25.96 8.01
C HIS A 372 -4.20 -24.62 8.73
N ASP A 373 -5.04 -23.65 8.32
CA ASP A 373 -5.27 -22.38 8.99
C ASP A 373 -3.98 -21.59 9.25
N MET A 374 -3.10 -21.56 8.23
CA MET A 374 -1.84 -20.82 8.29
C MET A 374 -2.10 -19.30 8.27
N PRO A 375 -1.56 -18.56 9.23
CA PRO A 375 -1.72 -17.11 9.26
C PRO A 375 -0.98 -16.46 8.09
N THR A 376 -1.66 -15.54 7.39
CA THR A 376 -1.05 -14.80 6.26
C THR A 376 -1.27 -13.31 6.40
N ASN A 377 -0.24 -12.51 6.12
CA ASN A 377 -0.31 -11.04 6.03
C ASN A 377 -1.10 -10.40 7.19
N LYS A 378 -0.87 -10.82 8.43
CA LYS A 378 -1.52 -10.22 9.61
C LYS A 378 -1.26 -8.71 9.66
N GLY A 379 -2.31 -7.94 9.96
CA GLY A 379 -2.25 -6.47 9.96
C GLY A 379 -2.56 -5.82 8.61
N TYR A 380 -2.91 -6.61 7.59
CA TYR A 380 -3.38 -6.11 6.29
C TYR A 380 -4.82 -6.53 6.06
N PHE A 381 -5.60 -5.71 5.34
CA PHE A 381 -7.03 -5.97 5.07
C PHE A 381 -7.29 -7.28 4.30
N PHE A 382 -6.28 -7.80 3.61
CA PHE A 382 -6.30 -9.07 2.90
C PHE A 382 -5.67 -10.22 3.69
N GLY A 383 -5.19 -9.94 4.91
CA GLY A 383 -4.66 -10.95 5.82
C GLY A 383 -5.76 -11.91 6.27
N ARG A 384 -5.50 -13.20 6.20
CA ARG A 384 -6.41 -14.26 6.63
C ARG A 384 -5.66 -15.53 6.99
N ASP A 385 -6.29 -16.37 7.77
CA ASP A 385 -5.84 -17.73 7.97
C ASP A 385 -6.41 -18.60 6.85
N GLN A 386 -5.56 -19.41 6.22
CA GLN A 386 -5.95 -20.28 5.10
C GLN A 386 -5.11 -21.55 5.04
N ASP A 387 -5.66 -22.57 4.39
CA ASP A 387 -4.93 -23.80 4.10
C ASP A 387 -3.89 -23.56 3.02
N ARG A 388 -2.67 -24.05 3.25
CA ARG A 388 -1.54 -23.84 2.35
C ARG A 388 -0.77 -25.12 2.08
N ALA A 389 -0.34 -25.31 0.84
CA ALA A 389 0.48 -26.42 0.40
C ALA A 389 1.87 -25.94 0.01
N TYR A 390 2.89 -26.72 0.41
CA TYR A 390 4.28 -26.37 0.15
C TYR A 390 5.04 -27.56 -0.45
N ARG A 391 5.94 -27.23 -1.35
CA ARG A 391 6.87 -28.18 -2.00
C ARG A 391 8.07 -28.44 -1.13
N GLU A 392 8.79 -29.53 -1.46
CA GLU A 392 10.12 -29.86 -0.95
C GLU A 392 10.15 -30.06 0.58
N THR A 393 11.04 -29.43 1.30
CA THR A 393 11.31 -29.73 2.71
C THR A 393 10.68 -28.71 3.63
N ILE A 394 9.99 -29.20 4.66
CA ILE A 394 9.56 -28.35 5.79
C ILE A 394 10.46 -28.63 6.99
N GLU A 395 11.09 -27.60 7.49
CA GLU A 395 11.87 -27.64 8.73
C GLU A 395 11.02 -27.15 9.89
N ILE A 396 10.93 -27.95 10.96
CA ILE A 396 10.39 -27.52 12.25
C ILE A 396 11.57 -27.21 13.15
N LEU A 397 11.72 -25.93 13.47
CA LEU A 397 12.82 -25.42 14.27
C LEU A 397 12.35 -25.09 15.69
N PRO A 398 12.69 -25.90 16.71
CA PRO A 398 12.41 -25.61 18.11
C PRO A 398 12.93 -24.25 18.56
N LYS A 399 12.09 -23.50 19.28
CA LYS A 399 12.42 -22.23 19.93
C LYS A 399 12.14 -22.37 21.43
N PRO A 400 13.19 -22.58 22.26
CA PRO A 400 13.06 -22.79 23.69
C PRO A 400 12.25 -21.66 24.37
N ASN A 401 11.38 -22.06 25.33
CA ASN A 401 10.45 -21.20 26.07
C ASN A 401 9.34 -20.53 25.23
N ILE A 402 9.35 -20.65 23.91
CA ILE A 402 8.44 -19.91 23.01
C ILE A 402 7.54 -20.87 22.22
N GLY A 403 8.11 -21.91 21.60
CA GLY A 403 7.39 -22.82 20.71
C GLY A 403 8.28 -23.34 19.58
N PHE A 404 7.91 -23.12 18.32
CA PHE A 404 8.71 -23.50 17.17
C PHE A 404 8.45 -22.58 15.97
N ASN A 405 9.43 -22.53 15.06
CA ASN A 405 9.26 -21.93 13.73
C ASN A 405 9.01 -23.02 12.69
N VAL A 406 8.20 -22.71 11.71
CA VAL A 406 7.92 -23.54 10.52
C VAL A 406 8.59 -22.87 9.33
N ILE A 407 9.50 -23.56 8.69
CA ILE A 407 10.34 -23.02 7.62
C ILE A 407 10.20 -23.92 6.39
N ASN A 408 9.89 -23.35 5.23
CA ASN A 408 9.96 -24.07 3.96
C ASN A 408 11.37 -23.88 3.36
N ARG A 409 12.08 -24.97 3.19
CA ARG A 409 13.36 -25.02 2.47
C ARG A 409 13.07 -25.46 1.05
N VAL A 410 13.16 -24.53 0.13
CA VAL A 410 12.67 -24.67 -1.24
C VAL A 410 13.72 -24.17 -2.24
N SER A 411 13.82 -24.80 -3.41
CA SER A 411 14.69 -24.33 -4.49
C SER A 411 14.28 -22.93 -4.99
N LEU A 412 15.24 -22.15 -5.49
CA LEU A 412 15.01 -20.78 -5.96
C LEU A 412 13.87 -20.69 -6.98
N GLU A 413 13.80 -21.66 -7.92
CA GLU A 413 12.76 -21.64 -8.95
C GLU A 413 11.38 -21.99 -8.36
N ALA A 414 11.31 -22.98 -7.48
CA ALA A 414 10.06 -23.33 -6.81
C ALA A 414 9.60 -22.23 -5.81
N TYR A 415 10.53 -21.53 -5.17
CA TYR A 415 10.23 -20.29 -4.42
C TYR A 415 9.60 -19.25 -5.33
N THR A 416 10.23 -18.97 -6.49
CA THR A 416 9.75 -17.97 -7.45
C THR A 416 8.36 -18.33 -7.99
N ALA A 417 8.09 -19.64 -8.22
CA ALA A 417 6.77 -20.11 -8.65
C ALA A 417 5.67 -19.85 -7.60
N GLY A 418 6.01 -20.00 -6.30
CA GLY A 418 5.09 -19.70 -5.21
C GLY A 418 4.93 -18.19 -4.91
N VAL A 419 5.88 -17.34 -5.32
CA VAL A 419 5.82 -15.87 -5.19
C VAL A 419 5.03 -15.22 -6.31
N LEU A 420 5.34 -15.57 -7.57
CA LEU A 420 4.84 -14.86 -8.75
C LEU A 420 3.31 -14.69 -8.79
N PRO A 421 2.48 -15.72 -8.57
CA PRO A 421 1.01 -15.58 -8.57
C PRO A 421 0.46 -14.84 -7.35
N SER A 422 1.27 -14.68 -6.30
CA SER A 422 0.90 -13.94 -5.09
C SER A 422 1.21 -12.44 -5.21
N GLU A 423 2.14 -12.06 -6.09
CA GLU A 423 2.57 -10.69 -6.36
C GLU A 423 1.90 -10.08 -7.58
N MET A 424 1.63 -10.89 -8.62
CA MET A 424 0.96 -10.43 -9.84
C MET A 424 -0.24 -11.30 -10.18
N ILE A 425 -1.27 -10.68 -10.78
CA ILE A 425 -2.47 -11.41 -11.25
C ILE A 425 -2.05 -12.37 -12.38
N SER A 426 -2.32 -13.66 -12.21
CA SER A 426 -1.89 -14.72 -13.13
C SER A 426 -2.38 -14.57 -14.59
N SER A 427 -3.49 -13.81 -14.81
CA SER A 427 -4.01 -13.53 -16.15
C SER A 427 -3.30 -12.37 -16.88
N TRP A 428 -2.35 -11.69 -16.24
CA TRP A 428 -1.60 -10.60 -16.86
C TRP A 428 -0.74 -11.04 -18.04
N PRO A 429 -0.26 -10.11 -18.89
CA PRO A 429 0.62 -10.43 -20.01
C PRO A 429 1.83 -11.24 -19.58
N LEU A 430 2.23 -12.22 -20.38
CA LEU A 430 3.32 -13.13 -20.07
C LEU A 430 4.65 -12.38 -19.84
N GLU A 431 4.91 -11.33 -20.63
CA GLU A 431 6.14 -10.53 -20.49
C GLU A 431 6.22 -9.78 -19.15
N ALA A 432 5.09 -9.29 -18.63
CA ALA A 432 5.05 -8.72 -17.28
C ALA A 432 5.33 -9.78 -16.20
N LEU A 433 4.75 -10.99 -16.33
CA LEU A 433 4.99 -12.09 -15.42
C LEU A 433 6.45 -12.55 -15.45
N LYS A 434 7.08 -12.60 -16.63
CA LYS A 434 8.52 -12.91 -16.79
C LYS A 434 9.40 -11.85 -16.11
N ALA A 435 9.11 -10.56 -16.32
CA ALA A 435 9.83 -9.47 -15.67
C ALA A 435 9.76 -9.58 -14.15
N GLN A 436 8.56 -9.86 -13.60
CA GLN A 436 8.37 -10.07 -12.16
C GLN A 436 9.15 -11.28 -11.65
N ALA A 437 9.17 -12.40 -12.39
CA ALA A 437 9.92 -13.59 -11.98
C ALA A 437 11.44 -13.31 -11.89
N ILE A 438 12.02 -12.57 -12.82
CA ILE A 438 13.42 -12.15 -12.81
C ILE A 438 13.70 -11.21 -11.63
N ALA A 439 12.84 -10.22 -11.41
CA ALA A 439 12.97 -9.30 -10.28
C ALA A 439 12.87 -10.03 -8.92
N ALA A 440 11.91 -10.95 -8.77
CA ALA A 440 11.71 -11.71 -7.54
C ALA A 440 12.92 -12.60 -7.19
N ARG A 441 13.54 -13.24 -8.20
CA ARG A 441 14.81 -14.01 -7.99
C ARG A 441 15.94 -13.09 -7.54
N SER A 442 16.12 -11.96 -8.22
CA SER A 442 17.18 -11.01 -7.90
C SER A 442 17.02 -10.49 -6.48
N TYR A 443 15.80 -10.12 -6.09
CA TYR A 443 15.52 -9.67 -4.73
C TYR A 443 15.88 -10.71 -3.67
N VAL A 444 15.36 -11.94 -3.78
CA VAL A 444 15.56 -12.96 -2.72
C VAL A 444 17.01 -13.37 -2.56
N LEU A 445 17.79 -13.38 -3.64
CA LEU A 445 19.22 -13.70 -3.60
C LEU A 445 20.01 -12.68 -2.77
N THR A 446 19.61 -11.43 -2.74
CA THR A 446 20.23 -10.39 -1.90
C THR A 446 19.77 -10.44 -0.44
N LYS A 447 18.75 -11.27 -0.12
CA LYS A 447 18.20 -11.41 1.23
C LYS A 447 18.57 -12.72 1.92
N LEU A 448 19.47 -13.50 1.33
CA LEU A 448 19.98 -14.74 1.97
C LEU A 448 20.58 -14.41 3.34
N ASN A 449 20.23 -15.23 4.34
CA ASN A 449 20.58 -15.05 5.75
C ASN A 449 19.99 -13.79 6.43
N GLY A 450 19.01 -13.14 5.82
CA GLY A 450 18.41 -11.89 6.35
C GLY A 450 17.83 -12.03 7.76
N TYR A 451 17.25 -13.19 8.06
CA TYR A 451 16.69 -13.52 9.38
C TYR A 451 17.36 -14.74 10.03
N ASN A 452 18.67 -14.80 9.96
CA ASN A 452 19.44 -15.96 10.41
C ASN A 452 19.24 -16.30 11.90
N GLY A 453 19.00 -15.29 12.76
CA GLY A 453 18.63 -15.47 14.18
C GLY A 453 17.34 -16.27 14.37
N GLU A 454 16.40 -16.17 13.42
CA GLU A 454 15.16 -16.94 13.39
C GLU A 454 15.28 -18.25 12.61
N GLY A 455 16.37 -18.47 11.87
CA GLY A 455 16.68 -19.68 11.14
C GLY A 455 16.28 -19.67 9.67
N PHE A 456 15.87 -18.53 9.09
CA PHE A 456 15.43 -18.43 7.71
C PHE A 456 15.96 -17.17 7.00
N ASP A 457 15.71 -17.06 5.68
CA ASP A 457 16.20 -15.97 4.84
C ASP A 457 15.17 -14.86 4.69
N VAL A 458 13.91 -15.21 4.48
CA VAL A 458 12.79 -14.31 4.18
C VAL A 458 11.51 -14.76 4.87
N TYR A 459 10.60 -13.82 5.13
CA TYR A 459 9.22 -14.13 5.52
C TYR A 459 8.36 -14.45 4.29
N ASP A 460 7.24 -15.13 4.51
CA ASP A 460 6.23 -15.46 3.49
C ASP A 460 5.23 -14.34 3.21
N GLY A 461 5.44 -13.15 3.75
CA GLY A 461 4.53 -12.01 3.67
C GLY A 461 5.17 -10.73 3.13
N VAL A 462 4.42 -9.64 3.22
CA VAL A 462 4.78 -8.32 2.66
C VAL A 462 6.06 -7.69 3.24
N GLN A 463 6.58 -8.20 4.35
CA GLN A 463 7.88 -7.77 4.89
C GLN A 463 9.05 -8.17 3.96
N SER A 464 8.84 -9.22 3.15
CA SER A 464 9.80 -9.71 2.16
C SER A 464 9.14 -9.78 0.78
N GLN A 465 8.53 -10.91 0.45
CA GLN A 465 7.71 -11.13 -0.74
C GLN A 465 6.57 -12.07 -0.37
N VAL A 466 5.37 -11.84 -0.92
CA VAL A 466 4.24 -12.71 -0.63
C VAL A 466 4.46 -14.07 -1.27
N TYR A 467 4.72 -15.08 -0.45
CA TYR A 467 4.95 -16.46 -0.86
C TYR A 467 3.75 -17.34 -0.55
N GLY A 468 2.98 -17.72 -1.56
CA GLY A 468 1.76 -18.52 -1.42
C GLY A 468 2.00 -20.04 -1.42
N GLY A 469 3.21 -20.48 -1.74
CA GLY A 469 3.55 -21.87 -1.93
C GLY A 469 2.85 -22.49 -3.14
N LEU A 470 2.82 -23.83 -3.21
CA LEU A 470 2.20 -24.59 -4.30
C LEU A 470 0.72 -24.25 -4.50
N GLY A 471 -0.01 -23.95 -3.44
CA GLY A 471 -1.44 -23.63 -3.52
C GLY A 471 -1.79 -22.36 -4.31
N ALA A 472 -0.82 -21.49 -4.53
CA ALA A 472 -0.98 -20.27 -5.32
C ALA A 472 -0.60 -20.45 -6.80
N GLU A 473 0.22 -21.45 -7.13
CA GLU A 473 0.79 -21.65 -8.47
C GLU A 473 -0.27 -21.83 -9.56
N THR A 474 0.03 -21.36 -10.77
CA THR A 474 -0.82 -21.54 -11.96
C THR A 474 0.04 -21.91 -13.17
N LYS A 475 -0.53 -22.67 -14.14
CA LYS A 475 0.17 -23.03 -15.39
C LYS A 475 0.84 -21.84 -16.07
N ARG A 476 0.20 -20.67 -16.03
CA ARG A 476 0.70 -19.47 -16.71
C ARG A 476 1.88 -18.84 -15.97
N THR A 477 1.82 -18.75 -14.65
CA THR A 477 2.92 -18.24 -13.82
C THR A 477 4.11 -19.18 -13.83
N ASP A 478 3.89 -20.49 -13.75
CA ASP A 478 4.96 -21.50 -13.81
C ASP A 478 5.64 -21.52 -15.17
N SER A 479 4.89 -21.29 -16.26
CA SER A 479 5.45 -21.10 -17.59
C SER A 479 6.38 -19.88 -17.64
N ALA A 480 6.02 -18.75 -17.01
CA ALA A 480 6.87 -17.56 -16.94
C ALA A 480 8.17 -17.84 -16.15
N VAL A 481 8.05 -18.53 -15.01
CA VAL A 481 9.21 -18.93 -14.19
C VAL A 481 10.15 -19.83 -14.98
N ASN A 482 9.63 -20.90 -15.63
CA ASN A 482 10.44 -21.83 -16.41
C ASN A 482 11.11 -21.16 -17.61
N GLN A 483 10.44 -20.24 -18.33
CA GLN A 483 11.00 -19.52 -19.47
C GLN A 483 12.13 -18.54 -19.06
N THR A 484 12.17 -18.14 -17.79
CA THR A 484 13.16 -17.20 -17.26
C THR A 484 14.08 -17.86 -16.23
N ALA A 485 14.12 -19.19 -16.16
CA ALA A 485 14.89 -19.92 -15.16
C ALA A 485 16.36 -19.50 -15.12
N GLY A 486 16.86 -19.17 -13.92
CA GLY A 486 18.21 -18.71 -13.68
C GLY A 486 18.54 -17.32 -14.17
N LEU A 487 17.57 -16.54 -14.72
CA LEU A 487 17.79 -15.15 -15.09
C LEU A 487 17.60 -14.23 -13.88
N VAL A 488 18.53 -13.28 -13.71
CA VAL A 488 18.58 -12.29 -12.63
C VAL A 488 19.02 -10.94 -13.17
N LEU A 489 18.81 -9.88 -12.39
CA LEU A 489 19.33 -8.54 -12.66
C LEU A 489 20.67 -8.34 -11.96
N LYS A 490 21.69 -7.93 -12.72
CA LYS A 490 23.02 -7.60 -12.22
C LYS A 490 23.45 -6.19 -12.59
N HIS A 491 24.21 -5.57 -11.70
CA HIS A 491 25.03 -4.38 -11.99
C HIS A 491 26.50 -4.79 -11.84
N GLY A 492 27.22 -4.82 -12.95
CA GLY A 492 28.52 -5.53 -13.00
C GLY A 492 28.34 -7.00 -12.61
N ASP A 493 29.16 -7.50 -11.70
CA ASP A 493 29.11 -8.91 -11.25
C ASP A 493 28.13 -9.15 -10.08
N LYS A 494 27.45 -8.12 -9.59
CA LYS A 494 26.58 -8.22 -8.41
C LYS A 494 25.11 -8.29 -8.77
N VAL A 495 24.39 -9.23 -8.20
CA VAL A 495 22.92 -9.24 -8.23
C VAL A 495 22.39 -8.05 -7.44
N ILE A 496 21.47 -7.29 -8.02
CA ILE A 496 20.85 -6.13 -7.35
C ILE A 496 19.58 -6.52 -6.57
N PRO A 497 19.21 -5.79 -5.51
CA PRO A 497 17.97 -6.00 -4.78
C PRO A 497 16.76 -5.46 -5.58
N ALA A 498 16.44 -6.12 -6.69
CA ALA A 498 15.41 -5.67 -7.63
C ALA A 498 14.02 -5.62 -6.97
N VAL A 499 13.79 -4.60 -6.17
CA VAL A 499 12.52 -4.34 -5.47
C VAL A 499 11.41 -3.94 -6.45
N PHE A 500 10.17 -4.14 -6.02
CA PHE A 500 8.99 -3.81 -6.82
C PHE A 500 7.83 -3.40 -5.92
N SER A 501 6.90 -2.65 -6.46
CA SER A 501 5.70 -2.22 -5.75
C SER A 501 4.48 -2.26 -6.67
N ALA A 502 3.29 -2.32 -6.08
CA ALA A 502 2.05 -2.47 -6.85
C ALA A 502 1.89 -1.37 -7.90
N GLN A 503 2.09 -0.09 -7.51
CA GLN A 503 1.86 1.04 -8.41
C GLN A 503 2.65 2.28 -7.96
N CYS A 504 3.44 2.91 -8.87
CA CYS A 504 4.30 4.04 -8.55
C CYS A 504 3.60 5.41 -8.63
N GLY A 505 2.39 5.48 -9.20
CA GLY A 505 1.67 6.75 -9.38
C GLY A 505 2.23 7.65 -10.50
N GLY A 506 3.03 7.09 -11.42
CA GLY A 506 3.52 7.75 -12.63
C GLY A 506 5.02 8.10 -12.62
N HIS A 507 5.70 7.99 -11.48
CA HIS A 507 7.16 8.10 -11.38
C HIS A 507 7.65 7.23 -10.22
N THR A 508 8.66 6.40 -10.43
CA THR A 508 9.30 5.64 -9.36
C THR A 508 10.28 6.54 -8.60
N GLN A 509 10.64 6.16 -7.39
CA GLN A 509 11.64 6.90 -6.62
C GLN A 509 12.98 6.17 -6.55
N ASP A 510 14.01 6.92 -6.27
CA ASP A 510 15.37 6.43 -6.07
C ASP A 510 15.48 5.58 -4.80
N TYR A 511 16.31 4.53 -4.84
CA TYR A 511 16.50 3.62 -3.72
C TYR A 511 17.20 4.29 -2.53
N GLU A 512 18.23 5.08 -2.81
CA GLU A 512 18.99 5.80 -1.78
C GLU A 512 18.13 6.88 -1.12
N GLU A 513 17.36 7.65 -1.91
CA GLU A 513 16.42 8.64 -1.37
C GLU A 513 15.34 8.01 -0.47
N ALA A 514 14.86 6.80 -0.82
CA ALA A 514 13.82 6.11 -0.07
C ALA A 514 14.31 5.50 1.25
N TRP A 515 15.52 4.94 1.26
CA TRP A 515 16.00 4.11 2.38
C TRP A 515 17.39 4.47 2.92
N GLY A 516 18.08 5.45 2.31
CA GLY A 516 19.41 5.87 2.75
C GLY A 516 20.52 4.87 2.49
N ILE A 517 20.32 3.96 1.52
CA ILE A 517 21.25 2.91 1.13
C ILE A 517 21.55 3.08 -0.37
N GLU A 518 22.82 3.14 -0.73
CA GLU A 518 23.23 3.24 -2.13
C GLU A 518 23.06 1.90 -2.85
N GLU A 519 22.22 1.89 -3.88
CA GLU A 519 22.00 0.76 -4.78
C GLU A 519 21.77 1.30 -6.21
N PRO A 520 22.09 0.57 -7.28
CA PRO A 520 21.95 1.02 -8.66
C PRO A 520 20.48 0.95 -9.13
N ILE A 521 19.57 1.57 -8.39
CA ILE A 521 18.14 1.61 -8.66
C ILE A 521 17.69 3.05 -8.54
N VAL A 522 17.59 3.71 -9.67
CA VAL A 522 17.22 5.13 -9.79
C VAL A 522 15.73 5.30 -10.03
N GLY A 523 15.21 6.47 -9.67
CA GLY A 523 13.83 6.86 -9.99
C GLY A 523 13.65 7.08 -11.49
N VAL A 524 12.56 6.55 -12.06
CA VAL A 524 12.25 6.66 -13.49
C VAL A 524 10.82 7.12 -13.73
N ALA A 525 10.64 7.90 -14.79
CA ALA A 525 9.31 8.29 -15.27
C ALA A 525 8.57 7.05 -15.82
N ASP A 526 7.36 6.78 -15.32
CA ASP A 526 6.52 5.66 -15.73
C ASP A 526 5.50 6.09 -16.80
N TYR A 527 5.95 6.85 -17.77
CA TYR A 527 5.16 7.36 -18.91
C TYR A 527 6.03 7.64 -20.13
N ASP A 528 5.39 7.74 -21.28
CA ASP A 528 6.06 8.21 -22.48
C ASP A 528 6.23 9.73 -22.40
N PRO A 529 7.46 10.27 -22.51
CA PRO A 529 7.74 11.71 -22.39
C PRO A 529 6.91 12.59 -23.34
N GLN A 530 6.49 12.08 -24.51
CA GLN A 530 5.69 12.86 -25.45
C GLN A 530 4.31 13.30 -24.92
N TYR A 531 3.77 12.60 -23.91
CA TYR A 531 2.46 12.91 -23.30
C TYR A 531 2.53 13.84 -22.10
N ASN A 532 3.73 14.04 -21.50
CA ASN A 532 3.93 14.84 -20.30
C ASN A 532 5.17 15.74 -20.45
N GLN A 533 5.27 16.47 -21.55
CA GLN A 533 6.46 17.29 -21.91
C GLN A 533 6.80 18.37 -20.88
N ASP A 534 5.81 18.84 -20.12
CA ASP A 534 6.00 19.88 -19.09
C ASP A 534 6.33 19.33 -17.70
N MET A 535 6.40 17.99 -17.57
CA MET A 535 6.66 17.32 -16.28
C MET A 535 8.14 16.93 -16.17
N GLU A 536 8.98 17.91 -15.82
CA GLU A 536 10.39 17.71 -15.55
C GLU A 536 10.58 17.60 -14.03
N PHE A 537 11.01 16.42 -13.55
CA PHE A 537 11.30 16.19 -12.13
C PHE A 537 12.70 16.72 -11.74
N PRO A 538 12.87 17.20 -10.50
CA PRO A 538 11.89 17.33 -9.43
C PRO A 538 10.84 18.44 -9.67
N LEU A 539 9.61 18.18 -9.28
CA LEU A 539 8.46 19.07 -9.55
C LEU A 539 8.42 20.26 -8.58
N SER A 540 8.14 21.44 -9.10
CA SER A 540 7.82 22.62 -8.28
C SER A 540 6.56 22.38 -7.43
N PRO A 541 6.35 23.15 -6.33
CA PRO A 541 5.19 22.98 -5.45
C PRO A 541 3.85 22.95 -6.19
N TYR A 542 3.63 23.85 -7.13
CA TYR A 542 2.41 23.92 -7.94
C TYR A 542 2.25 22.71 -8.87
N ARG A 543 3.33 22.33 -9.55
CA ARG A 543 3.33 21.15 -10.44
C ARG A 543 3.13 19.86 -9.68
N LEU A 544 3.70 19.71 -8.48
CA LEU A 544 3.54 18.54 -7.63
C LEU A 544 2.09 18.41 -7.13
N GLU A 545 1.46 19.51 -6.69
CA GLU A 545 0.06 19.51 -6.29
C GLU A 545 -0.81 18.99 -7.44
N ARG A 546 -0.63 19.53 -8.64
CA ARG A 546 -1.34 19.11 -9.85
C ARG A 546 -1.06 17.64 -10.20
N TRP A 547 0.22 17.25 -10.19
CA TRP A 547 0.62 15.86 -10.46
C TRP A 547 -0.12 14.86 -9.58
N ILE A 548 -0.26 15.15 -8.30
CA ILE A 548 -0.93 14.26 -7.34
C ILE A 548 -2.47 14.30 -7.47
N LYS A 549 -3.05 15.46 -7.77
CA LYS A 549 -4.51 15.63 -7.85
C LYS A 549 -5.09 15.30 -9.23
N GLU A 550 -4.34 15.52 -10.28
CA GLU A 550 -4.76 15.23 -11.65
C GLU A 550 -4.47 13.78 -12.02
N ASP A 551 -4.90 13.37 -13.19
CA ASP A 551 -4.79 12.01 -13.71
C ASP A 551 -3.92 11.99 -14.99
N PRO A 552 -2.57 12.17 -14.86
CA PRO A 552 -1.66 12.23 -16.00
C PRO A 552 -1.58 10.90 -16.73
N VAL A 553 -1.23 10.94 -18.00
CA VAL A 553 -1.00 9.73 -18.82
C VAL A 553 0.22 8.99 -18.28
N SER A 554 0.05 7.70 -17.97
CA SER A 554 1.11 6.86 -17.44
C SER A 554 0.89 5.39 -17.80
N TYR A 555 1.96 4.61 -17.90
CA TYR A 555 1.87 3.16 -18.09
C TYR A 555 1.14 2.49 -16.92
N CYS A 556 1.34 2.98 -15.71
CA CYS A 556 0.69 2.42 -14.52
C CYS A 556 -0.74 2.93 -14.27
N ARG A 557 -1.30 3.75 -15.16
CA ARG A 557 -2.72 4.12 -15.08
C ARG A 557 -3.68 2.95 -15.37
N ALA A 558 -3.16 1.86 -15.96
CA ALA A 558 -3.89 0.61 -16.22
C ALA A 558 -5.18 0.79 -17.04
N TYR A 559 -5.09 1.48 -18.16
CA TYR A 559 -6.19 1.64 -19.11
C TYR A 559 -6.81 0.27 -19.46
N GLY A 560 -8.12 0.12 -19.23
CA GLY A 560 -8.86 -1.11 -19.48
C GLY A 560 -8.85 -2.18 -18.39
N MET A 561 -8.10 -1.99 -17.30
CA MET A 561 -8.09 -2.92 -16.17
C MET A 561 -9.21 -2.58 -15.19
N LYS A 562 -10.32 -3.35 -15.22
CA LYS A 562 -11.43 -3.18 -14.28
C LYS A 562 -10.96 -3.47 -12.84
N GLY A 563 -11.16 -2.53 -11.93
CA GLY A 563 -10.91 -2.69 -10.49
C GLY A 563 -9.52 -2.27 -10.00
N TYR A 564 -8.59 -1.89 -10.86
CA TYR A 564 -7.25 -1.43 -10.45
C TYR A 564 -7.20 0.11 -10.48
N ARG A 565 -7.52 0.76 -9.32
CA ARG A 565 -7.76 2.21 -9.25
C ARG A 565 -6.87 2.93 -8.23
N ASN A 566 -5.67 2.39 -7.98
CA ASN A 566 -4.76 2.98 -7.01
C ASN A 566 -3.82 4.03 -7.62
N PHE A 567 -3.98 4.36 -8.91
CA PHE A 567 -3.15 5.36 -9.57
C PHE A 567 -3.29 6.73 -8.92
N ARG A 568 -4.55 7.10 -8.60
CA ARG A 568 -4.90 8.24 -7.75
C ARG A 568 -5.92 7.80 -6.72
N TRP A 569 -5.76 8.30 -5.52
CA TRP A 569 -6.67 8.01 -4.41
C TRP A 569 -6.79 9.21 -3.49
N VAL A 570 -7.90 9.29 -2.79
CA VAL A 570 -8.18 10.32 -1.80
C VAL A 570 -8.74 9.65 -0.55
N THR A 571 -8.28 10.08 0.62
CA THR A 571 -8.82 9.61 1.90
C THR A 571 -8.95 10.76 2.89
N GLU A 572 -9.87 10.61 3.83
CA GLU A 572 -10.04 11.53 4.96
C GLU A 572 -9.48 10.89 6.22
N VAL A 573 -8.71 11.65 6.97
CA VAL A 573 -8.17 11.23 8.27
C VAL A 573 -8.63 12.22 9.34
N PRO A 574 -9.48 11.77 10.29
CA PRO A 574 -9.91 12.61 11.41
C PRO A 574 -8.74 13.06 12.26
N VAL A 575 -8.82 14.28 12.79
CA VAL A 575 -7.79 14.83 13.67
C VAL A 575 -7.56 13.97 14.91
N GLU A 576 -8.60 13.31 15.43
CA GLU A 576 -8.51 12.42 16.58
C GLU A 576 -7.55 11.24 16.31
N THR A 577 -7.64 10.63 15.12
CA THR A 577 -6.73 9.55 14.69
C THR A 577 -5.28 10.01 14.69
N ILE A 578 -5.05 11.23 14.21
CA ILE A 578 -3.71 11.85 14.18
C ILE A 578 -3.21 12.13 15.60
N GLN A 579 -4.08 12.65 16.46
CA GLN A 579 -3.75 13.00 17.83
C GLN A 579 -3.42 11.78 18.68
N GLU A 580 -4.12 10.66 18.50
CA GLU A 580 -3.82 9.38 19.14
C GLU A 580 -2.42 8.86 18.78
N LYS A 581 -2.01 9.02 17.52
CA LYS A 581 -0.71 8.56 17.03
C LYS A 581 0.45 9.55 17.24
N ALA A 582 0.13 10.77 17.63
CA ALA A 582 1.10 11.81 17.99
C ALA A 582 0.92 12.28 19.46
N PRO A 583 1.02 11.39 20.47
CA PRO A 583 0.89 11.80 21.86
C PRO A 583 1.95 12.84 22.24
N GLY A 584 1.55 13.83 23.04
CA GLY A 584 2.42 14.93 23.48
C GLY A 584 2.44 16.15 22.57
N VAL A 585 1.87 16.08 21.37
CA VAL A 585 1.77 17.24 20.45
C VAL A 585 0.64 18.19 20.89
N GLY A 586 -0.31 17.70 21.70
CA GLY A 586 -1.46 18.48 22.11
C GLY A 586 -2.50 18.58 20.99
N ARG A 587 -3.25 19.68 20.94
CA ARG A 587 -4.23 19.92 19.89
C ARG A 587 -3.54 20.23 18.57
N ILE A 588 -3.83 19.45 17.56
CA ILE A 588 -3.20 19.56 16.22
C ILE A 588 -3.55 20.90 15.57
N ARG A 589 -2.53 21.59 15.08
CA ARG A 589 -2.64 22.84 14.32
C ARG A 589 -2.33 22.64 12.85
N ARG A 590 -1.28 21.83 12.55
CA ARG A 590 -0.71 21.73 11.22
C ARG A 590 -0.09 20.37 10.98
N LEU A 591 -0.21 19.90 9.75
CA LEU A 591 0.61 18.85 9.15
C LEU A 591 1.40 19.46 8.00
N ALA A 592 2.69 19.16 7.88
CA ALA A 592 3.51 19.62 6.77
C ALA A 592 4.53 18.55 6.36
N VAL A 593 4.59 18.24 5.08
CA VAL A 593 5.68 17.46 4.51
C VAL A 593 6.87 18.42 4.33
N ILE A 594 7.96 18.14 5.05
CA ILE A 594 9.14 19.01 5.11
C ILE A 594 10.34 18.48 4.30
N HIS A 595 10.25 17.26 3.80
CA HIS A 595 11.24 16.66 2.91
C HIS A 595 10.55 15.65 1.99
N ARG A 596 10.98 15.62 0.73
CA ARG A 596 10.49 14.70 -0.29
C ARG A 596 11.67 14.10 -1.07
N SER A 597 11.45 12.96 -1.71
CA SER A 597 12.36 12.48 -2.75
C SER A 597 12.22 13.33 -4.02
N SER A 598 13.17 13.24 -4.92
CA SER A 598 13.17 13.92 -6.24
C SER A 598 11.95 13.55 -7.10
N ALA A 599 11.30 12.43 -6.81
CA ALA A 599 10.04 11.99 -7.40
C ALA A 599 8.78 12.51 -6.66
N GLY A 600 8.93 13.42 -5.69
CA GLY A 600 7.85 14.07 -4.93
C GLY A 600 7.28 13.25 -3.77
N TRP A 601 7.83 12.05 -3.46
CA TRP A 601 7.35 11.21 -2.36
C TRP A 601 7.73 11.81 -1.00
N ALA A 602 6.79 11.84 -0.06
CA ALA A 602 7.04 12.36 1.29
C ALA A 602 8.00 11.44 2.05
N ASP A 603 9.15 12.00 2.46
CA ASP A 603 10.12 11.33 3.32
C ASP A 603 10.01 11.79 4.77
N ARG A 604 9.74 13.09 5.01
CA ARG A 604 9.56 13.61 6.37
C ARG A 604 8.27 14.42 6.50
N LEU A 605 7.46 14.04 7.47
CA LEU A 605 6.21 14.70 7.85
C LEU A 605 6.34 15.26 9.26
N VAL A 606 5.94 16.51 9.45
CA VAL A 606 5.85 17.16 10.74
C VAL A 606 4.40 17.32 11.14
N VAL A 607 4.11 16.98 12.40
CA VAL A 607 2.85 17.23 13.09
C VAL A 607 3.11 18.30 14.15
N GLU A 608 2.40 19.41 14.10
CA GLU A 608 2.52 20.53 15.03
C GLU A 608 1.20 20.78 15.74
N GLY A 609 1.26 21.00 17.05
CA GLY A 609 0.13 21.38 17.89
C GLY A 609 0.52 22.38 18.98
N ASP A 610 -0.40 22.63 19.90
CA ASP A 610 -0.18 23.57 21.00
C ASP A 610 0.71 23.00 22.13
N GLY A 611 0.91 21.67 22.17
CA GLY A 611 1.79 20.99 23.12
C GLY A 611 3.19 20.70 22.58
N GLY A 612 3.44 20.87 21.28
CA GLY A 612 4.75 20.60 20.69
C GLY A 612 4.73 20.17 19.23
N ARG A 613 5.84 19.51 18.83
CA ARG A 613 6.09 19.04 17.46
C ARG A 613 6.58 17.60 17.48
N ARG A 614 6.16 16.81 16.48
CA ARG A 614 6.63 15.45 16.24
C ARG A 614 6.90 15.24 14.75
N GLU A 615 7.95 14.46 14.44
CA GLU A 615 8.35 14.13 13.08
C GLU A 615 8.18 12.64 12.83
N PHE A 616 7.71 12.30 11.61
CA PHE A 616 7.58 10.94 11.09
C PHE A 616 8.39 10.82 9.80
N LYS A 617 9.04 9.65 9.59
CA LYS A 617 9.96 9.42 8.47
C LYS A 617 9.60 8.17 7.67
N GLY A 618 9.82 8.21 6.36
CA GLY A 618 9.68 7.09 5.45
C GLY A 618 8.35 6.37 5.62
N ASP A 619 8.37 5.03 5.67
CA ASP A 619 7.17 4.21 5.79
C ASP A 619 6.34 4.43 7.07
N SER A 620 6.94 5.04 8.11
CA SER A 620 6.17 5.39 9.32
C SER A 620 5.07 6.43 9.05
N ILE A 621 5.19 7.22 7.98
CA ILE A 621 4.16 8.17 7.53
C ILE A 621 2.89 7.42 7.12
N ARG A 622 3.01 6.29 6.41
CA ARG A 622 1.87 5.47 6.02
C ARG A 622 1.11 4.95 7.23
N SER A 623 1.84 4.38 8.18
CA SER A 623 1.28 3.85 9.43
C SER A 623 0.67 4.94 10.31
N PHE A 624 1.28 6.13 10.32
CA PHE A 624 0.77 7.30 11.04
C PHE A 624 -0.64 7.69 10.56
N PHE A 625 -0.90 7.70 9.27
CA PHE A 625 -2.22 7.98 8.70
C PHE A 625 -3.18 6.77 8.70
N GLY A 626 -2.86 5.69 9.40
CA GLY A 626 -3.74 4.51 9.50
C GLY A 626 -3.56 3.52 8.34
N GLY A 627 -2.40 3.52 7.69
CA GLY A 627 -2.08 2.58 6.61
C GLY A 627 -2.49 3.09 5.22
N ILE A 628 -2.22 4.36 4.90
CA ILE A 628 -2.43 4.89 3.54
C ILE A 628 -1.57 4.13 2.51
N ARG A 629 -2.00 4.17 1.24
CA ARG A 629 -1.45 3.33 0.18
C ARG A 629 0.01 3.61 -0.16
N SER A 630 0.42 4.89 -0.12
CA SER A 630 1.77 5.34 -0.49
C SER A 630 2.14 6.63 0.22
N ASN A 631 3.40 7.06 0.07
CA ASN A 631 3.88 8.35 0.54
C ASN A 631 3.90 9.43 -0.56
N LEU A 632 3.44 9.13 -1.78
CA LEU A 632 3.21 10.17 -2.80
C LEU A 632 1.91 10.89 -2.44
N ILE A 633 1.99 11.92 -1.59
CA ILE A 633 0.83 12.56 -0.96
C ILE A 633 0.87 14.08 -1.01
N TRP A 634 -0.34 14.67 -1.06
CA TRP A 634 -0.65 16.07 -0.81
C TRP A 634 -1.73 16.17 0.26
N ILE A 635 -1.57 17.06 1.25
CA ILE A 635 -2.41 17.10 2.45
C ILE A 635 -3.14 18.43 2.51
N GLU A 636 -4.45 18.40 2.74
CA GLU A 636 -5.29 19.57 2.92
C GLU A 636 -6.14 19.43 4.18
N PRO A 637 -6.15 20.43 5.09
CA PRO A 637 -7.00 20.41 6.26
C PRO A 637 -8.42 20.81 5.93
N GLN A 638 -9.36 20.33 6.73
CA GLN A 638 -10.69 20.90 6.88
C GLN A 638 -10.87 21.45 8.29
N PHE A 639 -11.18 22.74 8.39
CA PHE A 639 -11.29 23.41 9.67
C PHE A 639 -12.74 23.50 10.14
N ASN A 640 -12.93 23.45 11.46
CA ASN A 640 -14.20 23.80 12.07
C ASN A 640 -14.37 25.32 12.18
N LEU A 641 -15.57 25.73 12.66
CA LEU A 641 -15.93 27.15 12.86
C LEU A 641 -14.99 27.93 13.80
N LYS A 642 -14.18 27.23 14.62
CA LYS A 642 -13.22 27.83 15.55
C LYS A 642 -11.83 27.95 14.96
N GLY A 643 -11.65 27.60 13.68
CA GLY A 643 -10.35 27.64 13.00
C GLY A 643 -9.38 26.53 13.40
N TRP A 644 -9.87 25.38 13.87
CA TRP A 644 -9.07 24.20 14.17
C TRP A 644 -9.34 23.09 13.18
N PRO A 645 -8.32 22.35 12.73
CA PRO A 645 -8.56 21.19 11.90
C PRO A 645 -9.51 20.18 12.56
N GLU A 646 -10.51 19.69 11.84
CA GLU A 646 -11.37 18.56 12.21
C GLU A 646 -10.89 17.29 11.53
N GLU A 647 -10.45 17.41 10.29
CA GLU A 647 -9.93 16.28 9.50
C GLU A 647 -8.93 16.79 8.45
N PHE A 648 -8.16 15.86 7.88
CA PHE A 648 -7.25 16.12 6.79
C PHE A 648 -7.65 15.27 5.58
N ILE A 649 -7.81 15.91 4.42
CA ILE A 649 -7.96 15.24 3.14
C ILE A 649 -6.55 14.97 2.62
N ILE A 650 -6.27 13.71 2.34
CA ILE A 650 -5.01 13.26 1.79
C ILE A 650 -5.26 12.78 0.36
N TYR A 651 -4.73 13.52 -0.59
CA TYR A 651 -4.64 13.12 -1.98
C TYR A 651 -3.36 12.33 -2.18
N GLY A 652 -3.42 11.22 -2.90
CA GLY A 652 -2.24 10.40 -3.10
C GLY A 652 -2.21 9.68 -4.45
N GLY A 653 -1.02 9.18 -4.77
CA GLY A 653 -0.77 8.42 -5.99
C GLY A 653 -0.03 7.12 -5.72
N GLY A 654 -0.44 6.04 -6.40
CA GLY A 654 0.22 4.75 -6.31
C GLY A 654 -0.11 3.91 -5.08
N TRP A 655 0.53 2.74 -4.99
CA TRP A 655 0.43 1.81 -3.88
C TRP A 655 1.76 1.07 -3.65
N GLY A 656 2.29 1.14 -2.45
CA GLY A 656 3.56 0.57 -2.04
C GLY A 656 4.63 1.64 -1.83
N HIS A 657 5.89 1.24 -1.90
CA HIS A 657 7.04 2.12 -1.66
C HIS A 657 7.51 2.89 -2.91
N GLY A 658 7.05 2.54 -4.12
CA GLY A 658 7.38 3.27 -5.36
C GLY A 658 8.81 3.13 -5.87
N VAL A 659 9.66 2.30 -5.29
CA VAL A 659 11.05 2.06 -5.74
C VAL A 659 11.11 0.89 -6.69
N GLY A 660 11.94 0.94 -7.71
CA GLY A 660 12.19 -0.12 -8.67
C GLY A 660 11.00 -0.39 -9.59
N MET A 661 10.66 -1.65 -9.86
CA MET A 661 9.63 -1.99 -10.86
C MET A 661 8.21 -1.72 -10.34
N CYS A 662 7.47 -0.91 -11.10
CA CYS A 662 6.02 -0.75 -10.93
C CYS A 662 5.29 -1.95 -11.57
N GLN A 663 4.59 -2.76 -10.78
CA GLN A 663 3.92 -3.97 -11.28
C GLN A 663 2.83 -3.62 -12.32
N VAL A 664 2.00 -2.61 -12.05
CA VAL A 664 0.96 -2.14 -12.99
C VAL A 664 1.58 -1.46 -14.20
N GLY A 665 2.71 -0.74 -14.02
CA GLY A 665 3.44 -0.16 -15.14
C GLY A 665 4.07 -1.25 -16.05
N ALA A 666 4.60 -2.31 -15.45
CA ALA A 666 5.08 -3.49 -16.21
C ALA A 666 3.94 -4.14 -17.04
N TYR A 667 2.72 -4.21 -16.46
CA TYR A 667 1.52 -4.59 -17.21
C TYR A 667 1.28 -3.63 -18.39
N GLY A 668 1.30 -2.31 -18.16
CA GLY A 668 1.06 -1.30 -19.20
C GLY A 668 2.08 -1.39 -20.33
N LEU A 669 3.37 -1.52 -20.00
CA LEU A 669 4.46 -1.70 -20.97
C LEU A 669 4.29 -3.00 -21.77
N ALA A 670 3.91 -4.10 -21.13
CA ALA A 670 3.66 -5.37 -21.82
C ALA A 670 2.45 -5.29 -22.77
N ILE A 671 1.38 -4.56 -22.40
CA ILE A 671 0.26 -4.26 -23.32
C ILE A 671 0.71 -3.38 -24.49
N ALA A 672 1.67 -2.48 -24.27
CA ALA A 672 2.30 -1.69 -25.34
C ALA A 672 3.30 -2.51 -26.20
N GLY A 673 3.40 -3.84 -25.99
CA GLY A 673 4.21 -4.75 -26.78
C GLY A 673 5.68 -4.86 -26.35
N LYS A 674 6.04 -4.37 -25.16
CA LYS A 674 7.39 -4.47 -24.61
C LYS A 674 7.68 -5.87 -24.08
N SER A 675 8.89 -6.37 -24.37
CA SER A 675 9.42 -7.62 -23.81
C SER A 675 9.78 -7.48 -22.34
N SER A 676 9.93 -8.59 -21.62
CA SER A 676 10.36 -8.60 -20.23
C SER A 676 11.73 -7.93 -20.01
N GLU A 677 12.65 -8.04 -20.96
CA GLU A 677 13.94 -7.36 -20.90
C GLU A 677 13.80 -5.84 -21.07
N GLU A 678 12.95 -5.37 -22.01
CA GLU A 678 12.67 -3.94 -22.19
C GLU A 678 11.97 -3.35 -20.96
N ILE A 679 11.03 -4.10 -20.35
CA ILE A 679 10.35 -3.72 -19.10
C ILE A 679 11.36 -3.57 -17.97
N LEU A 680 12.23 -4.55 -17.77
CA LEU A 680 13.26 -4.49 -16.73
C LEU A 680 14.29 -3.39 -17.00
N LYS A 681 14.68 -3.17 -18.26
CA LYS A 681 15.58 -2.07 -18.63
C LYS A 681 14.96 -0.69 -18.38
N HIS A 682 13.63 -0.56 -18.50
CA HIS A 682 12.92 0.67 -18.16
C HIS A 682 13.04 1.00 -16.65
N TYR A 683 12.79 0.01 -15.76
CA TYR A 683 12.78 0.24 -14.31
C TYR A 683 14.15 0.10 -13.64
N PHE A 684 15.09 -0.58 -14.28
CA PHE A 684 16.45 -0.81 -13.79
C PHE A 684 17.47 -0.45 -14.89
N PRO A 685 17.55 0.86 -15.26
CA PRO A 685 18.37 1.27 -16.41
C PRO A 685 19.87 0.99 -16.22
N GLU A 686 20.36 0.86 -14.98
CA GLU A 686 21.75 0.60 -14.66
C GLU A 686 22.07 -0.90 -14.54
N ALA A 687 21.07 -1.79 -14.65
CA ALA A 687 21.24 -3.22 -14.56
C ALA A 687 21.01 -3.94 -15.90
N ALA A 688 21.55 -5.14 -16.01
CA ALA A 688 21.35 -6.06 -17.12
C ALA A 688 20.73 -7.38 -16.65
N VAL A 689 19.93 -8.01 -17.54
CA VAL A 689 19.42 -9.38 -17.32
C VAL A 689 20.47 -10.38 -17.74
N GLU A 690 20.92 -11.20 -16.79
CA GLU A 690 21.98 -12.19 -16.99
C GLU A 690 21.65 -13.52 -16.32
N LYS A 691 22.38 -14.55 -16.68
CA LYS A 691 22.35 -15.85 -15.97
C LYS A 691 23.01 -15.69 -14.60
N LEU A 692 22.44 -16.40 -13.60
CA LEU A 692 22.98 -16.52 -12.26
C LEU A 692 24.34 -17.22 -12.25
#